data_a4bc4262de07fe2d2c5d3a61227318d4
#
_entry.id   a4bc4262de07fe2d2c5d3a61227318d4
#
_cell.length_a   1.000
_cell.length_b   1.000
_cell.length_c   1.000
_cell.angle_alpha   90.00
_cell.angle_beta   90.00
_cell.angle_gamma   90.00
#
_symmetry.space_group_name_H-M   'P 1'
#
loop_
_entity.id
_entity.type
_entity.pdbx_description
1 polymer ?
#
loop_
_entity_poly.entity_id
_entity_poly.type
_entity_poly.pdbx_seq_one_letter_code
_entity_poly.pdbx_strand_id
1 'polypeptide(L)'
;MQFSDVAAASGLDHSNVSGSAEQGYIAETLSAGAAFFDYDNDGHLDLFTIGGTRLEDLAPETSNRLYRNVGDGTFVDQTATANIAHVGWGMGCAVGDYDNDGDVDLYLTYLGPNRLYRNGGAGVFSEVAEQSAVADSGWGSSASFGDMDRDGLLDLYVTNYVAFDWSHPPAGFLKCRYKGLESFCGPAGLPAQPDRLYRNTGAGFADMSASAGITDFALPALGVVMIDADGDDDLDLYIANDSERNLYFNNQGDWRFTEMATAAGLAYSENGRAQAGMGVDAGDYNRDGTPDLIVTNFSDDVNTLYRNNGDGTFDDATYAAGLGGSVRPYLGWSTAFFDYDNDGWLDLFVANGHIYPQLARLPSGLRYAQRNLLYRNERGRFAEADGGPGWALTGVSRAAALADYDNDGDLDLFVTNLNQKPNLLRNDGGNRNNWLGLRLTGRASNRDAIGARVTLYGTGIQQTRQLQRGRGFQSQHDPRLLFGLGSATQIDSLEINWPSGHRQVLTNVPSRRYLKITEDGNWTADEEIPPFAAQTLDLGDSPLQSQPEPTVGQPDWQVKDFHLASERYYREGRYTEARLALERALQIAPDNPALQINLATVFYAGLGDYPAAAALLERTVVIAPHNADAHLLLGKVYLRQDRTQRAIAMLRQAVGFAPQDWQSQNWLGLAYIRAEQLEAAADAFQQATQRAPWHPTPHLHLSRLFQRLERHGDADIAQRNFAQLEPIQARVEQFERKTVDYPDSVRSHALLGLAYIEQGRDRPAAVSLQRALALDSLYAPAHHGLGRMFQRRGDVENAIRAFERACALDRKFFSALVDLGQAYYQIRHYRRAIAVYRHALGLGGDKAMIHTNLAMALAMAGELSEASATFREAIAHNPHDTNARDGLAQVLATSGDRPGAELQWREILRLEPDHARAREALKNK
;
A
#
# COMPACT_ATOMS: atom_id res chain seq x y z
N MET A 1 -12.53 -3.68 31.14
CA MET A 1 -12.60 -4.79 30.21
C MET A 1 -11.21 -5.38 30.10
N GLN A 2 -11.11 -6.66 29.99
CA GLN A 2 -9.84 -7.37 29.91
C GLN A 2 -9.97 -8.47 28.89
N PHE A 3 -8.93 -8.67 28.10
CA PHE A 3 -8.80 -9.83 27.25
C PHE A 3 -7.93 -10.89 27.92
N SER A 4 -8.41 -12.11 27.93
CA SER A 4 -7.69 -13.28 28.47
C SER A 4 -7.32 -14.23 27.35
N ASP A 5 -6.05 -14.66 27.29
CA ASP A 5 -5.64 -15.67 26.32
C ASP A 5 -6.08 -17.05 26.81
N VAL A 6 -7.04 -17.62 26.13
CA VAL A 6 -7.63 -18.94 26.45
C VAL A 6 -7.27 -20.02 25.43
N ALA A 7 -6.43 -19.74 24.42
CA ALA A 7 -6.14 -20.66 23.33
C ALA A 7 -5.75 -22.07 23.79
N ALA A 8 -4.80 -22.18 24.70
CA ALA A 8 -4.36 -23.49 25.20
C ALA A 8 -5.45 -24.23 25.99
N ALA A 9 -6.24 -23.50 26.78
CA ALA A 9 -7.35 -24.07 27.54
C ALA A 9 -8.51 -24.54 26.64
N SER A 10 -8.69 -23.84 25.51
CA SER A 10 -9.70 -24.17 24.49
C SER A 10 -9.25 -25.24 23.49
N GLY A 11 -8.06 -25.84 23.65
CA GLY A 11 -7.57 -26.89 22.75
C GLY A 11 -6.91 -26.38 21.47
N LEU A 12 -6.60 -25.06 21.39
CA LEU A 12 -5.98 -24.42 20.23
C LEU A 12 -4.47 -24.21 20.49
N ASP A 13 -3.71 -25.28 20.47
CA ASP A 13 -2.27 -25.25 20.82
C ASP A 13 -1.35 -25.56 19.64
N HIS A 14 -1.91 -25.72 18.44
CA HIS A 14 -1.14 -25.99 17.22
C HIS A 14 -0.41 -24.75 16.73
N SER A 15 0.91 -24.86 16.54
CA SER A 15 1.71 -23.76 16.00
C SER A 15 1.62 -23.71 14.48
N ASN A 16 1.36 -22.54 13.94
CA ASN A 16 1.55 -22.30 12.51
C ASN A 16 3.05 -22.49 12.17
N VAL A 17 3.31 -23.12 11.03
CA VAL A 17 4.68 -23.31 10.52
C VAL A 17 4.83 -22.57 9.19
N SER A 18 5.78 -21.65 9.10
CA SER A 18 6.07 -20.93 7.87
C SER A 18 7.59 -20.79 7.74
N GLY A 19 8.17 -21.56 6.83
CA GLY A 19 9.58 -21.54 6.53
C GLY A 19 10.48 -21.96 7.69
N SER A 20 11.73 -21.48 7.65
CA SER A 20 12.75 -21.71 8.69
C SER A 20 12.69 -20.66 9.79
N ALA A 21 13.29 -20.96 10.94
CA ALA A 21 13.42 -19.99 12.05
C ALA A 21 14.31 -18.78 11.68
N GLU A 22 15.20 -18.93 10.70
CA GLU A 22 16.11 -17.88 10.24
C GLU A 22 15.46 -16.95 9.20
N GLN A 23 14.37 -17.38 8.57
CA GLN A 23 13.64 -16.70 7.52
C GLN A 23 14.57 -16.08 6.45
N GLY A 24 14.85 -16.86 5.43
CA GLY A 24 15.71 -16.47 4.32
C GLY A 24 14.99 -15.79 3.17
N TYR A 25 13.65 -15.88 3.11
CA TYR A 25 12.84 -15.40 1.99
C TYR A 25 11.55 -14.73 2.48
N ILE A 26 11.03 -13.80 1.67
CA ILE A 26 9.81 -13.07 2.01
C ILE A 26 8.60 -14.00 2.16
N ALA A 27 8.52 -15.09 1.40
CA ALA A 27 7.41 -16.04 1.49
C ALA A 27 7.31 -16.68 2.88
N GLU A 28 8.43 -16.87 3.56
CA GLU A 28 8.45 -17.44 4.91
C GLU A 28 7.82 -16.52 5.97
N THR A 29 7.41 -15.30 5.56
CA THR A 29 6.92 -14.26 6.49
C THR A 29 5.43 -14.00 6.39
N LEU A 30 4.70 -14.63 5.44
CA LEU A 30 3.34 -14.22 5.08
C LEU A 30 2.23 -15.23 5.43
N SER A 31 2.54 -16.51 5.62
CA SER A 31 1.54 -17.56 5.81
C SER A 31 0.91 -17.52 7.20
N ALA A 32 -0.41 -17.27 7.31
CA ALA A 32 -1.10 -17.37 8.60
C ALA A 32 -2.63 -17.16 8.59
N GLY A 33 -3.34 -17.34 7.51
CA GLY A 33 -4.79 -17.07 7.40
C GLY A 33 -5.65 -17.80 8.45
N ALA A 34 -6.75 -17.16 8.89
CA ALA A 34 -7.71 -17.72 9.83
C ALA A 34 -9.15 -17.25 9.52
N ALA A 35 -10.13 -18.09 9.81
CA ALA A 35 -11.54 -17.80 9.61
C ALA A 35 -12.42 -18.34 10.73
N PHE A 36 -13.42 -17.56 11.15
CA PHE A 36 -14.56 -18.05 11.93
C PHE A 36 -15.79 -18.21 11.03
N PHE A 37 -16.42 -19.38 11.08
CA PHE A 37 -17.68 -19.67 10.39
C PHE A 37 -18.31 -20.95 10.96
N ASP A 38 -19.60 -21.09 10.81
CA ASP A 38 -20.38 -22.27 11.24
C ASP A 38 -20.41 -23.27 10.08
N TYR A 39 -19.44 -24.24 10.06
CA TYR A 39 -19.29 -25.15 8.93
C TYR A 39 -20.27 -26.35 8.94
N ASP A 40 -20.82 -26.69 10.09
CA ASP A 40 -21.77 -27.83 10.25
C ASP A 40 -23.21 -27.38 10.59
N ASN A 41 -23.47 -26.06 10.54
CA ASN A 41 -24.76 -25.41 10.80
C ASN A 41 -25.33 -25.73 12.19
N ASP A 42 -24.45 -25.90 13.22
CA ASP A 42 -24.90 -26.18 14.59
C ASP A 42 -25.13 -24.92 15.44
N GLY A 43 -24.84 -23.71 14.85
CA GLY A 43 -25.05 -22.42 15.48
C GLY A 43 -23.86 -21.94 16.30
N HIS A 44 -22.79 -22.72 16.42
CA HIS A 44 -21.53 -22.30 17.00
C HIS A 44 -20.52 -21.96 15.90
N LEU A 45 -19.77 -20.87 16.10
CA LEU A 45 -18.74 -20.51 15.16
C LEU A 45 -17.50 -21.37 15.35
N ASP A 46 -17.14 -22.08 14.30
CA ASP A 46 -15.97 -22.92 14.20
C ASP A 46 -14.76 -22.12 13.73
N LEU A 47 -13.57 -22.68 13.93
CA LEU A 47 -12.32 -22.01 13.59
C LEU A 47 -11.54 -22.79 12.53
N PHE A 48 -11.20 -22.12 11.43
CA PHE A 48 -10.26 -22.60 10.44
C PHE A 48 -8.94 -21.84 10.52
N THR A 49 -7.80 -22.57 10.35
CA THR A 49 -6.48 -21.97 10.16
C THR A 49 -5.77 -22.59 8.98
N ILE A 50 -5.20 -21.75 8.12
CA ILE A 50 -4.44 -22.24 6.98
C ILE A 50 -3.06 -22.72 7.44
N GLY A 51 -2.59 -23.84 6.87
CA GLY A 51 -1.26 -24.38 7.11
C GLY A 51 -0.22 -23.73 6.21
N GLY A 52 0.91 -23.37 6.79
CA GLY A 52 2.12 -23.07 6.04
C GLY A 52 2.99 -24.32 5.87
N THR A 53 4.22 -24.15 5.38
CA THR A 53 5.15 -25.29 5.24
C THR A 53 6.60 -24.82 5.35
N ARG A 54 7.53 -25.76 5.26
CA ARG A 54 8.99 -25.51 5.15
C ARG A 54 9.45 -25.79 3.73
N LEU A 55 10.50 -25.09 3.29
CA LEU A 55 11.09 -25.27 1.97
C LEU A 55 11.61 -26.69 1.74
N GLU A 56 12.10 -27.36 2.78
CA GLU A 56 12.85 -28.61 2.70
C GLU A 56 12.00 -29.83 3.07
N ASP A 57 10.80 -29.64 3.65
CA ASP A 57 10.00 -30.74 4.19
C ASP A 57 8.51 -30.41 4.24
N LEU A 58 7.75 -31.06 3.35
CA LEU A 58 6.28 -30.99 3.33
C LEU A 58 5.72 -31.96 4.37
N ALA A 59 5.75 -31.59 5.64
CA ALA A 59 5.33 -32.45 6.74
C ALA A 59 3.82 -32.39 6.98
N PRO A 60 3.13 -33.52 7.21
CA PRO A 60 1.67 -33.53 7.42
C PRO A 60 1.20 -32.67 8.61
N GLU A 61 2.04 -32.47 9.61
CA GLU A 61 1.75 -31.59 10.74
C GLU A 61 1.62 -30.11 10.37
N THR A 62 2.05 -29.73 9.16
CA THR A 62 1.92 -28.36 8.64
C THR A 62 0.63 -28.12 7.85
N SER A 63 -0.31 -29.08 7.83
CA SER A 63 -1.56 -28.96 7.08
C SER A 63 -2.51 -27.91 7.70
N ASN A 64 -3.50 -27.49 6.89
CA ASN A 64 -4.65 -26.75 7.39
C ASN A 64 -5.28 -27.41 8.60
N ARG A 65 -5.98 -26.62 9.43
CA ARG A 65 -6.75 -27.12 10.58
C ARG A 65 -8.16 -26.55 10.56
N LEU A 66 -9.12 -27.43 10.82
CA LEU A 66 -10.50 -27.07 11.10
C LEU A 66 -10.85 -27.55 12.50
N TYR A 67 -11.25 -26.64 13.35
CA TYR A 67 -11.60 -26.90 14.73
C TYR A 67 -13.08 -26.65 14.94
N ARG A 68 -13.82 -27.70 15.34
CA ARG A 68 -15.22 -27.57 15.72
C ARG A 68 -15.34 -26.95 17.10
N ASN A 69 -16.13 -25.94 17.25
CA ASN A 69 -16.57 -25.39 18.53
C ASN A 69 -17.65 -26.30 19.14
N VAL A 70 -17.42 -26.82 20.31
CA VAL A 70 -18.39 -27.74 20.96
C VAL A 70 -19.38 -27.05 21.89
N GLY A 71 -19.36 -25.70 21.89
CA GLY A 71 -20.30 -24.86 22.64
C GLY A 71 -20.02 -24.73 24.14
N ASP A 72 -18.86 -25.19 24.61
CA ASP A 72 -18.43 -25.07 26.00
C ASP A 72 -17.09 -24.25 26.13
N GLY A 73 -16.69 -23.56 25.08
CA GLY A 73 -15.42 -22.79 24.98
C GLY A 73 -14.24 -23.63 24.55
N THR A 74 -14.44 -24.87 24.22
CA THR A 74 -13.40 -25.77 23.71
C THR A 74 -13.62 -26.10 22.24
N PHE A 75 -12.50 -26.37 21.56
CA PHE A 75 -12.48 -26.73 20.15
C PHE A 75 -11.89 -28.12 19.96
N VAL A 76 -12.44 -28.85 18.99
CA VAL A 76 -12.00 -30.22 18.65
C VAL A 76 -11.54 -30.23 17.18
N ASP A 77 -10.34 -30.74 16.93
CA ASP A 77 -9.79 -30.87 15.57
C ASP A 77 -10.63 -31.87 14.73
N GLN A 78 -11.26 -31.37 13.67
CA GLN A 78 -12.06 -32.12 12.71
C GLN A 78 -11.42 -32.16 11.32
N THR A 79 -10.19 -31.72 11.17
CA THR A 79 -9.48 -31.57 9.89
C THR A 79 -9.56 -32.80 9.00
N ALA A 80 -9.31 -33.98 9.56
CA ALA A 80 -9.36 -35.27 8.83
C ALA A 80 -10.79 -35.70 8.49
N THR A 81 -11.72 -35.49 9.41
CA THR A 81 -13.14 -35.86 9.23
C THR A 81 -13.80 -34.99 8.19
N ALA A 82 -13.50 -33.70 8.21
CA ALA A 82 -13.99 -32.69 7.25
C ALA A 82 -13.34 -32.81 5.86
N ASN A 83 -12.31 -33.64 5.69
CA ASN A 83 -11.59 -33.81 4.42
C ASN A 83 -10.94 -32.50 3.89
N ILE A 84 -10.40 -31.66 4.79
CA ILE A 84 -9.84 -30.38 4.44
C ILE A 84 -8.32 -30.30 4.63
N ALA A 85 -7.70 -31.40 5.06
CA ALA A 85 -6.26 -31.48 5.24
C ALA A 85 -5.53 -31.29 3.91
N HIS A 86 -4.73 -30.23 3.85
CA HIS A 86 -3.85 -29.98 2.73
C HIS A 86 -2.52 -29.42 3.23
N VAL A 87 -1.42 -29.91 2.66
CA VAL A 87 -0.07 -29.42 2.93
C VAL A 87 0.39 -28.59 1.74
N GLY A 88 0.71 -27.35 1.99
CA GLY A 88 1.16 -26.39 0.98
C GLY A 88 1.56 -25.08 1.61
N TRP A 89 1.99 -24.14 0.80
CA TRP A 89 2.29 -22.80 1.29
C TRP A 89 1.02 -21.94 1.27
N GLY A 90 0.15 -22.19 2.24
CA GLY A 90 -1.11 -21.48 2.39
C GLY A 90 -0.92 -20.05 2.86
N MET A 91 -1.74 -19.13 2.37
CA MET A 91 -1.70 -17.70 2.69
C MET A 91 -2.98 -17.28 3.40
N GLY A 92 -4.07 -17.10 2.67
CA GLY A 92 -5.33 -16.56 3.15
C GLY A 92 -6.53 -17.45 2.90
N CYS A 93 -7.66 -17.06 3.47
CA CYS A 93 -8.93 -17.73 3.30
C CYS A 93 -10.07 -16.73 3.12
N ALA A 94 -11.07 -17.13 2.33
CA ALA A 94 -12.37 -16.46 2.21
C ALA A 94 -13.49 -17.49 2.36
N VAL A 95 -14.58 -17.09 3.00
CA VAL A 95 -15.70 -17.94 3.35
C VAL A 95 -16.98 -17.37 2.73
N GLY A 96 -17.82 -18.22 2.10
CA GLY A 96 -19.10 -17.82 1.53
C GLY A 96 -19.86 -19.01 0.95
N ASP A 97 -21.18 -18.95 0.96
CA ASP A 97 -22.08 -19.92 0.31
C ASP A 97 -22.18 -19.55 -1.18
N TYR A 98 -21.16 -19.97 -2.00
CA TYR A 98 -21.06 -19.53 -3.38
C TYR A 98 -22.07 -20.21 -4.32
N ASP A 99 -22.59 -21.40 -3.95
CA ASP A 99 -23.60 -22.12 -4.75
C ASP A 99 -25.03 -22.01 -4.19
N ASN A 100 -25.21 -21.21 -3.14
CA ASN A 100 -26.49 -20.90 -2.49
C ASN A 100 -27.21 -22.15 -1.96
N ASP A 101 -26.51 -23.24 -1.62
CA ASP A 101 -27.10 -24.48 -1.09
C ASP A 101 -27.38 -24.42 0.42
N GLY A 102 -26.81 -23.43 1.11
CA GLY A 102 -27.00 -23.19 2.55
C GLY A 102 -25.88 -23.70 3.42
N ASP A 103 -24.87 -24.32 2.84
CA ASP A 103 -23.68 -24.78 3.51
C ASP A 103 -22.51 -23.87 3.12
N VAL A 104 -21.75 -23.43 4.10
CA VAL A 104 -20.72 -22.40 3.85
C VAL A 104 -19.45 -23.03 3.26
N ASP A 105 -18.96 -22.49 2.15
CA ASP A 105 -17.79 -22.95 1.41
C ASP A 105 -16.53 -22.16 1.77
N LEU A 106 -15.36 -22.67 1.34
CA LEU A 106 -14.06 -22.11 1.71
C LEU A 106 -13.13 -22.01 0.50
N TYR A 107 -12.69 -20.79 0.18
CA TYR A 107 -11.63 -20.54 -0.78
C TYR A 107 -10.31 -20.25 -0.08
N LEU A 108 -9.22 -20.91 -0.51
CA LEU A 108 -7.89 -20.82 0.09
C LEU A 108 -6.87 -20.37 -0.94
N THR A 109 -6.08 -19.36 -0.57
CA THR A 109 -4.99 -18.87 -1.40
C THR A 109 -3.66 -19.51 -1.02
N TYR A 110 -2.82 -19.75 -2.03
CA TYR A 110 -1.52 -20.41 -1.86
C TYR A 110 -0.44 -19.72 -2.69
N LEU A 111 0.81 -19.94 -2.33
CA LEU A 111 1.91 -19.84 -3.26
C LEU A 111 1.89 -21.09 -4.14
N GLY A 112 1.24 -20.98 -5.30
CA GLY A 112 0.86 -22.09 -6.17
C GLY A 112 -0.66 -22.19 -6.33
N PRO A 113 -1.21 -23.31 -6.85
CA PRO A 113 -2.63 -23.40 -7.14
C PRO A 113 -3.52 -23.16 -5.93
N ASN A 114 -4.40 -22.17 -6.05
CA ASN A 114 -5.45 -21.88 -5.07
C ASN A 114 -6.50 -23.01 -5.03
N ARG A 115 -7.26 -23.11 -3.94
CA ARG A 115 -8.22 -24.19 -3.72
C ARG A 115 -9.59 -23.65 -3.34
N LEU A 116 -10.62 -24.29 -3.89
CA LEU A 116 -12.02 -24.09 -3.49
C LEU A 116 -12.56 -25.40 -2.88
N TYR A 117 -12.98 -25.34 -1.65
CA TYR A 117 -13.57 -26.44 -0.93
C TYR A 117 -15.07 -26.20 -0.82
N ARG A 118 -15.85 -27.01 -1.56
CA ARG A 118 -17.30 -27.01 -1.46
C ARG A 118 -17.73 -27.84 -0.26
N ASN A 119 -18.53 -27.27 0.62
CA ASN A 119 -19.22 -27.98 1.67
C ASN A 119 -20.42 -28.76 1.09
N GLY A 120 -20.47 -30.05 1.27
CA GLY A 120 -21.57 -30.88 0.76
C GLY A 120 -22.66 -31.16 1.79
N GLY A 121 -22.73 -30.39 2.86
CA GLY A 121 -23.53 -30.62 4.05
C GLY A 121 -22.87 -31.61 4.99
N ALA A 122 -23.35 -31.65 6.21
CA ALA A 122 -22.78 -32.46 7.28
C ALA A 122 -21.27 -32.23 7.54
N GLY A 123 -20.71 -31.06 7.16
CA GLY A 123 -19.36 -30.66 7.46
C GLY A 123 -18.26 -31.42 6.72
N VAL A 124 -18.56 -31.98 5.55
CA VAL A 124 -17.57 -32.69 4.71
C VAL A 124 -17.32 -31.92 3.41
N PHE A 125 -16.08 -31.54 3.20
CA PHE A 125 -15.65 -30.70 2.06
C PHE A 125 -15.14 -31.55 0.88
N SER A 126 -15.33 -31.01 -0.33
CA SER A 126 -14.79 -31.51 -1.58
C SER A 126 -13.99 -30.41 -2.28
N GLU A 127 -12.76 -30.71 -2.65
CA GLU A 127 -11.93 -29.75 -3.41
C GLU A 127 -12.40 -29.70 -4.87
N VAL A 128 -12.74 -28.49 -5.36
CA VAL A 128 -13.39 -28.28 -6.66
C VAL A 128 -12.80 -27.12 -7.47
N ALA A 129 -11.64 -26.56 -7.10
CA ALA A 129 -11.10 -25.34 -7.72
C ALA A 129 -10.84 -25.47 -9.22
N GLU A 130 -10.25 -26.60 -9.66
CA GLU A 130 -10.03 -26.85 -11.09
C GLU A 130 -11.35 -26.98 -11.86
N GLN A 131 -12.32 -27.69 -11.29
CA GLN A 131 -13.64 -27.92 -11.92
C GLN A 131 -14.43 -26.60 -12.00
N SER A 132 -14.24 -25.72 -11.02
CA SER A 132 -14.90 -24.41 -10.94
C SER A 132 -14.11 -23.31 -11.64
N ALA A 133 -12.94 -23.61 -12.23
CA ALA A 133 -12.06 -22.68 -12.95
C ALA A 133 -11.50 -21.53 -12.12
N VAL A 134 -11.21 -21.78 -10.82
CA VAL A 134 -10.63 -20.80 -9.89
C VAL A 134 -9.30 -21.24 -9.27
N ALA A 135 -8.66 -22.26 -9.83
CA ALA A 135 -7.34 -22.76 -9.41
C ALA A 135 -6.22 -21.87 -9.96
N ASP A 136 -6.20 -20.57 -9.63
CA ASP A 136 -5.09 -19.68 -10.01
C ASP A 136 -3.78 -20.19 -9.43
N SER A 137 -2.74 -20.24 -10.27
CA SER A 137 -1.42 -20.77 -9.92
C SER A 137 -0.42 -19.69 -9.51
N GLY A 138 -0.87 -18.45 -9.38
CA GLY A 138 -0.05 -17.36 -8.89
C GLY A 138 0.30 -17.48 -7.41
N TRP A 139 0.88 -16.44 -6.86
CA TRP A 139 1.03 -16.31 -5.41
C TRP A 139 -0.18 -15.56 -4.87
N GLY A 140 -1.29 -16.28 -4.65
CA GLY A 140 -2.48 -15.71 -4.04
C GLY A 140 -2.20 -15.30 -2.58
N SER A 141 -2.55 -14.08 -2.22
CA SER A 141 -2.35 -13.54 -0.86
C SER A 141 -3.65 -13.49 -0.07
N SER A 142 -4.62 -12.71 -0.47
CA SER A 142 -5.95 -12.63 0.15
C SER A 142 -7.04 -12.93 -0.88
N ALA A 143 -8.26 -13.19 -0.41
CA ALA A 143 -9.43 -13.33 -1.26
C ALA A 143 -10.67 -12.79 -0.56
N SER A 144 -11.69 -12.42 -1.34
CA SER A 144 -12.99 -11.99 -0.83
C SER A 144 -14.11 -12.45 -1.75
N PHE A 145 -15.22 -12.88 -1.16
CA PHE A 145 -16.47 -13.09 -1.87
C PHE A 145 -17.35 -11.85 -1.83
N GLY A 146 -18.06 -11.56 -2.92
CA GLY A 146 -19.02 -10.48 -3.02
C GLY A 146 -19.87 -10.63 -4.28
N ASP A 147 -21.06 -10.10 -4.30
CA ASP A 147 -21.98 -10.12 -5.44
C ASP A 147 -21.79 -8.80 -6.23
N MET A 148 -20.90 -8.84 -7.23
CA MET A 148 -20.43 -7.63 -7.93
C MET A 148 -21.39 -7.12 -8.99
N ASP A 149 -22.29 -7.97 -9.51
CA ASP A 149 -23.29 -7.60 -10.51
C ASP A 149 -24.73 -7.74 -10.00
N ARG A 150 -24.91 -8.01 -8.71
CA ARG A 150 -26.19 -8.14 -8.00
C ARG A 150 -27.10 -9.20 -8.61
N ASP A 151 -26.54 -10.28 -9.14
CA ASP A 151 -27.31 -11.40 -9.69
C ASP A 151 -27.73 -12.42 -8.63
N GLY A 152 -27.31 -12.24 -7.38
CA GLY A 152 -27.62 -13.10 -6.24
C GLY A 152 -26.63 -14.25 -6.04
N LEU A 153 -25.55 -14.30 -6.82
CA LEU A 153 -24.48 -15.26 -6.68
C LEU A 153 -23.21 -14.57 -6.16
N LEU A 154 -22.43 -15.25 -5.37
CA LEU A 154 -21.18 -14.70 -4.87
C LEU A 154 -20.06 -14.84 -5.91
N ASP A 155 -19.52 -13.73 -6.36
CA ASP A 155 -18.31 -13.63 -7.15
C ASP A 155 -17.08 -13.68 -6.26
N LEU A 156 -15.89 -13.83 -6.87
CA LEU A 156 -14.66 -14.01 -6.13
C LEU A 156 -13.57 -13.07 -6.65
N TYR A 157 -12.95 -12.30 -5.75
CA TYR A 157 -11.72 -11.57 -6.03
C TYR A 157 -10.54 -12.20 -5.28
N VAL A 158 -9.39 -12.30 -5.97
CA VAL A 158 -8.16 -12.87 -5.43
C VAL A 158 -7.01 -11.93 -5.68
N THR A 159 -6.34 -11.49 -4.64
CA THR A 159 -5.11 -10.69 -4.74
C THR A 159 -3.90 -11.59 -5.00
N ASN A 160 -3.03 -11.16 -5.90
CA ASN A 160 -1.77 -11.84 -6.21
C ASN A 160 -0.57 -10.96 -5.83
N TYR A 161 0.45 -11.57 -5.25
CA TYR A 161 1.61 -10.83 -4.77
C TYR A 161 2.69 -10.69 -5.84
N VAL A 162 3.72 -11.51 -5.81
CA VAL A 162 4.84 -11.45 -6.75
C VAL A 162 5.16 -12.81 -7.33
N ALA A 163 5.76 -12.85 -8.51
CA ALA A 163 6.26 -14.09 -9.07
C ALA A 163 7.49 -14.57 -8.27
N PHE A 164 7.37 -15.73 -7.65
CA PHE A 164 8.45 -16.34 -6.88
C PHE A 164 8.57 -17.81 -7.22
N ASP A 165 9.76 -18.22 -7.70
CA ASP A 165 10.07 -19.61 -8.02
C ASP A 165 11.06 -20.17 -6.97
N TRP A 166 10.61 -21.12 -6.19
CA TRP A 166 11.40 -21.80 -5.17
C TRP A 166 12.57 -22.59 -5.74
N SER A 167 12.40 -23.18 -6.90
CA SER A 167 13.42 -24.00 -7.53
C SER A 167 14.57 -23.15 -8.07
N HIS A 168 14.30 -21.88 -8.36
CA HIS A 168 15.26 -20.92 -8.90
C HIS A 168 15.11 -19.54 -8.23
N PRO A 169 15.41 -19.41 -6.92
CA PRO A 169 15.30 -18.13 -6.24
C PRO A 169 16.22 -17.10 -6.92
N PRO A 170 15.77 -15.85 -7.08
CA PRO A 170 16.53 -14.81 -7.77
C PRO A 170 17.94 -14.63 -7.17
N ALA A 171 18.96 -14.63 -8.00
CA ALA A 171 20.34 -14.45 -7.57
C ALA A 171 20.53 -13.10 -6.88
N GLY A 172 21.04 -13.09 -5.63
CA GLY A 172 21.24 -11.87 -4.85
C GLY A 172 20.04 -11.42 -4.01
N PHE A 173 18.91 -12.11 -4.08
CA PHE A 173 17.71 -11.82 -3.31
C PHE A 173 17.92 -11.88 -1.77
N LEU A 174 18.91 -12.63 -1.32
CA LEU A 174 19.29 -12.78 0.09
C LEU A 174 20.25 -11.70 0.61
N LYS A 175 20.54 -10.64 -0.16
CA LYS A 175 21.57 -9.64 0.17
C LYS A 175 21.07 -8.21 0.21
N CYS A 176 19.91 -8.01 0.78
CA CYS A 176 19.45 -6.67 1.14
C CYS A 176 19.94 -6.29 2.54
N ARG A 177 19.79 -5.03 2.88
CA ARG A 177 20.08 -4.52 4.23
C ARG A 177 18.87 -3.75 4.74
N TYR A 178 18.52 -4.08 5.98
CA TYR A 178 17.53 -3.30 6.73
C TYR A 178 18.21 -2.74 7.98
N LYS A 179 18.26 -1.42 8.10
CA LYS A 179 18.93 -0.70 9.21
C LYS A 179 20.37 -1.19 9.49
N GLY A 180 21.11 -1.45 8.40
CA GLY A 180 22.50 -1.93 8.48
C GLY A 180 22.68 -3.44 8.71
N LEU A 181 21.61 -4.19 8.99
CA LEU A 181 21.63 -5.65 9.09
C LEU A 181 21.45 -6.29 7.72
N GLU A 182 22.16 -7.37 7.46
CA GLU A 182 21.89 -8.23 6.31
C GLU A 182 20.54 -8.93 6.49
N SER A 183 19.72 -8.88 5.46
CA SER A 183 18.36 -9.42 5.45
C SER A 183 18.00 -9.89 4.05
N PHE A 184 16.91 -10.65 3.93
CA PHE A 184 16.30 -10.91 2.62
C PHE A 184 15.68 -9.62 2.08
N CYS A 185 15.44 -9.58 0.76
CA CYS A 185 14.80 -8.46 0.10
C CYS A 185 13.26 -8.57 0.21
N GLY A 186 12.57 -7.41 0.24
CA GLY A 186 11.13 -7.32 0.07
C GLY A 186 10.71 -7.56 -1.38
N PRO A 187 9.50 -7.17 -1.79
CA PRO A 187 8.97 -7.43 -3.14
C PRO A 187 9.76 -6.71 -4.24
N ALA A 188 10.48 -5.65 -3.90
CA ALA A 188 11.19 -4.82 -4.86
C ALA A 188 12.21 -5.61 -5.69
N GLY A 189 11.98 -5.66 -7.00
CA GLY A 189 12.81 -6.39 -7.96
C GLY A 189 12.26 -7.76 -8.35
N LEU A 190 11.14 -8.19 -7.75
CA LEU A 190 10.36 -9.31 -8.23
C LEU A 190 9.22 -8.80 -9.11
N PRO A 191 8.87 -9.50 -10.22
CA PRO A 191 7.71 -9.14 -11.01
C PRO A 191 6.43 -9.30 -10.19
N ALA A 192 5.60 -8.27 -10.13
CA ALA A 192 4.28 -8.40 -9.54
C ALA A 192 3.37 -9.26 -10.43
N GLN A 193 2.39 -9.92 -9.82
CA GLN A 193 1.40 -10.72 -10.53
C GLN A 193 0.05 -10.01 -10.55
N PRO A 194 -0.73 -10.08 -11.65
CA PRO A 194 -2.04 -9.45 -11.71
C PRO A 194 -3.05 -10.21 -10.84
N ASP A 195 -3.93 -9.46 -10.20
CA ASP A 195 -5.05 -9.99 -9.45
C ASP A 195 -6.08 -10.69 -10.33
N ARG A 196 -7.01 -11.43 -9.71
CA ARG A 196 -8.08 -12.14 -10.39
C ARG A 196 -9.46 -11.71 -9.91
N LEU A 197 -10.36 -11.54 -10.88
CA LEU A 197 -11.78 -11.33 -10.64
C LEU A 197 -12.58 -12.40 -11.38
N TYR A 198 -13.31 -13.20 -10.64
CA TYR A 198 -14.09 -14.31 -11.15
C TYR A 198 -15.58 -14.06 -10.97
N ARG A 199 -16.33 -14.11 -12.07
CA ARG A 199 -17.78 -14.08 -12.04
C ARG A 199 -18.33 -15.48 -11.77
N ASN A 200 -19.23 -15.61 -10.81
CA ASN A 200 -20.00 -16.82 -10.62
C ASN A 200 -21.11 -16.93 -11.67
N THR A 201 -21.20 -18.09 -12.31
CA THR A 201 -22.18 -18.36 -13.37
C THR A 201 -23.29 -19.33 -12.93
N GLY A 202 -23.30 -19.74 -11.66
CA GLY A 202 -24.15 -20.81 -11.12
C GLY A 202 -23.72 -22.22 -11.54
N ALA A 203 -22.74 -22.36 -12.46
CA ALA A 203 -22.20 -23.64 -12.92
C ALA A 203 -20.66 -23.72 -12.74
N GLY A 204 -20.07 -22.74 -12.09
CA GLY A 204 -18.64 -22.51 -11.90
C GLY A 204 -18.35 -21.03 -12.14
N PHE A 205 -17.09 -20.68 -12.30
CA PHE A 205 -16.65 -19.28 -12.41
C PHE A 205 -16.10 -18.96 -13.80
N ALA A 206 -16.27 -17.71 -14.22
CA ALA A 206 -15.67 -17.15 -15.43
C ALA A 206 -14.63 -16.08 -15.03
N ASP A 207 -13.41 -16.16 -15.56
CA ASP A 207 -12.36 -15.15 -15.33
C ASP A 207 -12.72 -13.86 -16.10
N MET A 208 -13.04 -12.81 -15.38
CA MET A 208 -13.36 -11.47 -15.88
C MET A 208 -12.20 -10.50 -15.79
N SER A 209 -11.06 -10.89 -15.21
CA SER A 209 -9.95 -10.01 -14.82
C SER A 209 -9.47 -9.10 -15.95
N ALA A 210 -9.31 -9.65 -17.15
CA ALA A 210 -8.85 -8.87 -18.30
C ALA A 210 -9.95 -7.98 -18.89
N SER A 211 -11.19 -8.47 -18.98
CA SER A 211 -12.32 -7.70 -19.51
C SER A 211 -12.76 -6.59 -18.59
N ALA A 212 -12.59 -6.76 -17.29
CA ALA A 212 -12.87 -5.77 -16.27
C ALA A 212 -11.73 -4.73 -16.08
N GLY A 213 -10.58 -4.91 -16.76
CA GLY A 213 -9.43 -4.00 -16.64
C GLY A 213 -8.56 -4.24 -15.40
N ILE A 214 -8.80 -5.29 -14.61
CA ILE A 214 -8.04 -5.59 -13.39
C ILE A 214 -6.58 -5.93 -13.72
N THR A 215 -6.33 -6.71 -14.78
CA THR A 215 -4.98 -7.14 -15.16
C THR A 215 -4.08 -6.04 -15.71
N ASP A 216 -4.62 -4.85 -15.96
CA ASP A 216 -3.84 -3.70 -16.41
C ASP A 216 -2.95 -3.13 -15.28
N PHE A 217 -3.19 -3.57 -14.04
CA PHE A 217 -2.53 -3.10 -12.82
C PHE A 217 -1.93 -4.27 -12.04
N ALA A 218 -0.80 -4.80 -12.50
CA ALA A 218 -0.07 -5.81 -11.74
C ALA A 218 0.80 -5.13 -10.67
N LEU A 219 0.37 -5.16 -9.41
CA LEU A 219 1.07 -4.62 -8.24
C LEU A 219 1.16 -5.70 -7.15
N PRO A 220 2.11 -5.61 -6.18
CA PRO A 220 2.26 -6.63 -5.14
C PRO A 220 1.12 -6.55 -4.12
N ALA A 221 -0.04 -7.12 -4.45
CA ALA A 221 -1.24 -7.02 -3.65
C ALA A 221 -1.22 -7.97 -2.44
N LEU A 222 -1.63 -7.49 -1.28
CA LEU A 222 -1.68 -8.26 -0.04
C LEU A 222 -3.07 -8.32 0.60
N GLY A 223 -3.77 -7.21 0.70
CA GLY A 223 -5.09 -7.13 1.30
C GLY A 223 -6.15 -6.62 0.33
N VAL A 224 -7.40 -7.05 0.51
CA VAL A 224 -8.56 -6.60 -0.26
C VAL A 224 -9.75 -6.41 0.65
N VAL A 225 -10.59 -5.42 0.36
CA VAL A 225 -11.92 -5.27 0.93
C VAL A 225 -12.91 -4.86 -0.17
N MET A 226 -14.11 -5.41 -0.09
CA MET A 226 -15.24 -5.08 -0.96
C MET A 226 -16.25 -4.23 -0.19
N ILE A 227 -16.52 -3.04 -0.66
CA ILE A 227 -17.42 -2.08 -0.02
C ILE A 227 -18.14 -1.24 -1.08
N ASP A 228 -19.32 -0.76 -0.75
CA ASP A 228 -19.97 0.36 -1.45
C ASP A 228 -19.34 1.65 -0.91
N ALA A 229 -18.35 2.18 -1.61
CA ALA A 229 -17.54 3.30 -1.13
C ALA A 229 -18.09 4.66 -1.52
N ASP A 230 -18.86 4.76 -2.61
CA ASP A 230 -19.42 6.01 -3.12
C ASP A 230 -20.94 6.13 -2.94
N GLY A 231 -21.58 5.10 -2.40
CA GLY A 231 -22.99 5.11 -2.01
C GLY A 231 -23.96 4.82 -3.16
N ASP A 232 -23.50 4.15 -4.22
CA ASP A 232 -24.33 3.76 -5.37
C ASP A 232 -24.94 2.35 -5.26
N ASP A 233 -24.71 1.70 -4.13
CA ASP A 233 -25.12 0.33 -3.77
C ASP A 233 -24.37 -0.77 -4.54
N ASP A 234 -23.40 -0.46 -5.43
CA ASP A 234 -22.51 -1.44 -6.06
C ASP A 234 -21.27 -1.69 -5.18
N LEU A 235 -20.73 -2.91 -5.18
CA LEU A 235 -19.50 -3.20 -4.44
C LEU A 235 -18.27 -2.75 -5.24
N ASP A 236 -17.47 -1.89 -4.64
CA ASP A 236 -16.16 -1.48 -5.11
C ASP A 236 -15.05 -2.34 -4.52
N LEU A 237 -13.84 -2.24 -5.06
CA LEU A 237 -12.66 -2.97 -4.62
C LEU A 237 -11.57 -2.01 -4.15
N TYR A 238 -11.13 -2.16 -2.91
CA TYR A 238 -9.91 -1.52 -2.46
C TYR A 238 -8.82 -2.56 -2.18
N ILE A 239 -7.62 -2.35 -2.74
CA ILE A 239 -6.48 -3.27 -2.68
C ILE A 239 -5.29 -2.59 -2.03
N ALA A 240 -4.79 -3.17 -0.93
CA ALA A 240 -3.58 -2.76 -0.25
C ALA A 240 -2.36 -3.43 -0.88
N ASN A 241 -1.39 -2.63 -1.37
CA ASN A 241 -0.20 -3.09 -2.07
C ASN A 241 1.07 -2.86 -1.25
N ASP A 242 1.97 -3.83 -1.25
CA ASP A 242 3.24 -3.74 -0.55
C ASP A 242 4.25 -2.89 -1.32
N SER A 243 4.67 -1.78 -0.71
CA SER A 243 5.71 -0.87 -1.24
C SER A 243 5.38 -0.18 -2.57
N GLU A 244 4.12 -0.26 -2.99
CA GLU A 244 3.57 0.35 -4.19
C GLU A 244 2.29 1.12 -3.86
N ARG A 245 1.74 1.87 -4.83
CA ARG A 245 0.47 2.56 -4.63
C ARG A 245 -0.67 1.58 -4.42
N ASN A 246 -1.60 1.89 -3.52
CA ASN A 246 -2.83 1.12 -3.39
C ASN A 246 -3.75 1.34 -4.60
N LEU A 247 -4.65 0.40 -4.84
CA LEU A 247 -5.64 0.48 -5.92
C LEU A 247 -7.05 0.63 -5.34
N TYR A 248 -7.88 1.36 -6.06
CA TYR A 248 -9.31 1.46 -5.81
C TYR A 248 -10.04 1.38 -7.13
N PHE A 249 -10.76 0.29 -7.31
CA PHE A 249 -11.58 0.08 -8.49
C PHE A 249 -13.04 0.38 -8.15
N ASN A 250 -13.52 1.50 -8.68
CA ASN A 250 -14.93 1.85 -8.61
C ASN A 250 -15.69 1.05 -9.65
N ASN A 251 -16.73 0.34 -9.21
CA ASN A 251 -17.60 -0.47 -10.02
C ASN A 251 -18.58 0.43 -10.82
N GLN A 252 -18.58 0.30 -12.12
CA GLN A 252 -19.45 1.08 -13.02
C GLN A 252 -20.65 0.27 -13.53
N GLY A 253 -20.88 -0.89 -12.93
CA GLY A 253 -21.83 -1.88 -13.44
C GLY A 253 -21.35 -2.60 -14.72
N ASP A 254 -22.08 -3.63 -15.13
CA ASP A 254 -21.78 -4.41 -16.34
C ASP A 254 -20.33 -4.92 -16.41
N TRP A 255 -19.72 -5.28 -15.29
CA TRP A 255 -18.32 -5.79 -15.18
C TRP A 255 -17.27 -4.79 -15.68
N ARG A 256 -17.53 -3.50 -15.53
CA ARG A 256 -16.57 -2.43 -15.84
C ARG A 256 -16.12 -1.73 -14.57
N PHE A 257 -14.82 -1.70 -14.39
CA PHE A 257 -14.19 -1.06 -13.25
C PHE A 257 -13.29 0.08 -13.70
N THR A 258 -13.28 1.15 -12.93
CA THR A 258 -12.38 2.30 -13.17
C THR A 258 -11.42 2.44 -11.99
N GLU A 259 -10.11 2.39 -12.26
CA GLU A 259 -9.10 2.60 -11.24
C GLU A 259 -9.04 4.08 -10.85
N MET A 260 -9.40 4.41 -9.62
CA MET A 260 -9.56 5.77 -9.14
C MET A 260 -8.74 6.10 -7.89
N ALA A 261 -7.90 5.21 -7.37
CA ALA A 261 -7.22 5.41 -6.09
C ALA A 261 -6.48 6.75 -5.96
N THR A 262 -5.82 7.20 -7.05
CA THR A 262 -5.11 8.48 -7.03
C THR A 262 -6.07 9.66 -6.94
N ALA A 263 -7.14 9.66 -7.71
CA ALA A 263 -8.17 10.71 -7.73
C ALA A 263 -8.99 10.71 -6.43
N ALA A 264 -9.37 9.53 -5.97
CA ALA A 264 -10.12 9.34 -4.73
C ALA A 264 -9.31 9.63 -3.45
N GLY A 265 -7.99 9.77 -3.53
CA GLY A 265 -7.16 10.03 -2.35
C GLY A 265 -6.65 8.80 -1.61
N LEU A 266 -6.83 7.62 -2.17
CA LEU A 266 -6.57 6.31 -1.54
C LEU A 266 -5.22 5.68 -1.92
N ALA A 267 -4.55 6.16 -3.00
CA ALA A 267 -3.34 5.53 -3.53
C ALA A 267 -2.07 5.74 -2.69
N TYR A 268 -1.99 6.87 -1.98
CA TYR A 268 -0.75 7.34 -1.35
C TYR A 268 -1.03 7.98 0.01
N SER A 269 -0.02 8.00 0.88
CA SER A 269 -0.06 8.76 2.12
C SER A 269 -0.25 10.27 1.88
N GLU A 270 -0.54 11.03 2.93
CA GLU A 270 -0.62 12.51 2.90
C GLU A 270 0.60 13.17 2.24
N ASN A 271 1.78 12.55 2.33
CA ASN A 271 3.01 13.06 1.73
C ASN A 271 3.21 12.66 0.26
N GLY A 272 2.23 11.99 -0.37
CA GLY A 272 2.30 11.52 -1.74
C GLY A 272 3.26 10.35 -1.96
N ARG A 273 3.51 9.55 -0.93
CA ARG A 273 4.36 8.36 -1.01
C ARG A 273 3.54 7.10 -1.03
N ALA A 274 3.95 6.15 -1.84
CA ALA A 274 3.50 4.77 -1.72
C ALA A 274 3.94 4.21 -0.36
N GLN A 275 3.06 3.43 0.26
CA GLN A 275 3.31 2.77 1.53
C GLN A 275 3.39 1.25 1.31
N ALA A 276 3.78 0.49 2.32
CA ALA A 276 3.73 -0.96 2.24
C ALA A 276 2.43 -1.43 2.91
N GLY A 277 1.34 -1.37 2.15
CA GLY A 277 0.01 -1.77 2.60
C GLY A 277 -0.11 -3.28 2.73
N MET A 278 -0.71 -3.75 3.84
CA MET A 278 -0.88 -5.18 4.13
C MET A 278 -2.34 -5.52 4.42
N GLY A 279 -2.79 -5.35 5.64
CA GLY A 279 -4.18 -5.57 6.01
C GLY A 279 -5.04 -4.34 5.76
N VAL A 280 -6.30 -4.57 5.45
CA VAL A 280 -7.30 -3.52 5.24
C VAL A 280 -8.63 -3.91 5.86
N ASP A 281 -9.30 -2.93 6.46
CA ASP A 281 -10.67 -3.10 6.93
C ASP A 281 -11.48 -1.81 6.68
N ALA A 282 -12.80 -1.96 6.64
CA ALA A 282 -13.72 -0.86 6.40
C ALA A 282 -14.82 -0.78 7.45
N GLY A 283 -15.12 0.43 7.90
CA GLY A 283 -16.17 0.69 8.87
C GLY A 283 -16.41 2.17 9.13
N ASP A 284 -17.60 2.53 9.53
CA ASP A 284 -18.00 3.90 9.88
C ASP A 284 -17.51 4.24 11.31
N TYR A 285 -16.22 4.62 11.43
CA TYR A 285 -15.62 4.90 12.75
C TYR A 285 -16.08 6.22 13.36
N ASN A 286 -16.54 7.14 12.53
CA ASN A 286 -16.92 8.51 12.94
C ASN A 286 -18.44 8.72 13.04
N ARG A 287 -19.23 7.70 12.67
CA ARG A 287 -20.70 7.69 12.64
C ARG A 287 -21.31 8.73 11.71
N ASP A 288 -20.69 8.98 10.57
CA ASP A 288 -21.27 9.85 9.54
C ASP A 288 -22.11 9.08 8.51
N GLY A 289 -22.15 7.76 8.59
CA GLY A 289 -22.96 6.87 7.76
C GLY A 289 -22.24 6.34 6.53
N THR A 290 -20.98 6.71 6.31
CA THR A 290 -20.14 6.25 5.20
C THR A 290 -19.03 5.31 5.70
N PRO A 291 -18.63 4.28 4.93
CA PRO A 291 -17.54 3.40 5.32
C PRO A 291 -16.19 4.09 5.13
N ASP A 292 -15.41 4.15 6.21
CA ASP A 292 -14.01 4.60 6.22
C ASP A 292 -13.07 3.41 6.05
N LEU A 293 -11.81 3.62 5.68
CA LEU A 293 -10.83 2.57 5.45
C LEU A 293 -9.62 2.70 6.39
N ILE A 294 -9.18 1.59 6.97
CA ILE A 294 -7.91 1.49 7.68
C ILE A 294 -6.97 0.53 6.96
N VAL A 295 -5.73 0.95 6.74
CA VAL A 295 -4.68 0.15 6.10
C VAL A 295 -3.47 0.06 7.00
N THR A 296 -3.00 -1.15 7.28
CA THR A 296 -1.75 -1.35 8.03
C THR A 296 -0.54 -1.23 7.14
N ASN A 297 0.55 -0.74 7.71
CA ASN A 297 1.78 -0.46 6.98
C ASN A 297 3.03 -0.98 7.70
N PHE A 298 4.15 -0.96 6.99
CA PHE A 298 5.46 -1.37 7.47
C PHE A 298 5.96 -0.47 8.61
N SER A 299 6.88 -0.98 9.44
CA SER A 299 7.51 -0.21 10.51
C SER A 299 8.18 1.07 9.98
N ASP A 300 8.33 2.08 10.85
CA ASP A 300 8.75 3.45 10.54
C ASP A 300 7.71 4.27 9.75
N ASP A 301 6.59 3.67 9.39
CA ASP A 301 5.42 4.36 8.82
C ASP A 301 4.24 4.33 9.81
N VAL A 302 3.09 4.83 9.39
CA VAL A 302 1.85 4.83 10.15
C VAL A 302 0.82 3.95 9.46
N ASN A 303 -0.06 3.31 10.24
CA ASN A 303 -1.27 2.73 9.67
C ASN A 303 -2.18 3.87 9.22
N THR A 304 -2.66 3.80 7.98
CA THR A 304 -3.34 4.94 7.37
C THR A 304 -4.85 4.77 7.47
N LEU A 305 -5.49 5.75 8.10
CA LEU A 305 -6.95 5.86 8.18
C LEU A 305 -7.42 6.85 7.12
N TYR A 306 -8.21 6.37 6.19
CA TYR A 306 -8.86 7.18 5.17
C TYR A 306 -10.32 7.41 5.56
N ARG A 307 -10.68 8.67 5.78
CA ARG A 307 -12.07 9.08 6.02
C ARG A 307 -12.77 9.27 4.68
N ASN A 308 -13.90 8.63 4.51
CA ASN A 308 -14.78 8.80 3.37
C ASN A 308 -15.52 10.15 3.47
N ASN A 309 -15.51 10.93 2.38
CA ASN A 309 -16.20 12.22 2.32
C ASN A 309 -17.64 12.09 1.79
N GLY A 310 -18.09 10.89 1.40
CA GLY A 310 -19.42 10.62 0.87
C GLY A 310 -19.64 11.09 -0.58
N ASP A 311 -18.55 11.42 -1.28
CA ASP A 311 -18.57 11.90 -2.68
C ASP A 311 -17.61 11.09 -3.58
N GLY A 312 -17.23 9.88 -3.16
CA GLY A 312 -16.26 9.04 -3.83
C GLY A 312 -14.81 9.47 -3.59
N THR A 313 -14.55 10.42 -2.69
CA THR A 313 -13.21 10.85 -2.30
C THR A 313 -12.93 10.58 -0.82
N PHE A 314 -11.65 10.48 -0.48
CA PHE A 314 -11.20 10.18 0.87
C PHE A 314 -10.08 11.12 1.32
N ASP A 315 -10.09 11.45 2.60
CA ASP A 315 -9.04 12.23 3.25
C ASP A 315 -8.22 11.33 4.20
N ASP A 316 -6.89 11.49 4.21
CA ASP A 316 -6.03 10.87 5.23
C ASP A 316 -6.32 11.51 6.60
N ALA A 317 -7.08 10.80 7.42
CA ALA A 317 -7.49 11.21 8.77
C ALA A 317 -6.57 10.66 9.87
N THR A 318 -5.52 9.92 9.54
CA THR A 318 -4.65 9.18 10.47
C THR A 318 -4.25 9.99 11.70
N TYR A 319 -3.71 11.16 11.47
CA TYR A 319 -3.22 12.01 12.56
C TYR A 319 -4.34 12.76 13.29
N ALA A 320 -5.37 13.18 12.57
CA ALA A 320 -6.54 13.85 13.16
C ALA A 320 -7.31 12.90 14.07
N ALA A 321 -7.39 11.63 13.68
CA ALA A 321 -8.02 10.58 14.48
C ALA A 321 -7.12 10.02 15.62
N GLY A 322 -5.86 10.48 15.75
CA GLY A 322 -4.99 10.08 16.87
C GLY A 322 -4.10 8.86 16.62
N LEU A 323 -4.05 8.32 15.41
CA LEU A 323 -3.29 7.10 15.09
C LEU A 323 -1.82 7.34 14.68
N GLY A 324 -1.35 8.58 14.63
CA GLY A 324 -0.06 8.94 14.00
C GLY A 324 1.21 8.69 14.81
N GLY A 325 1.15 8.33 16.07
CA GLY A 325 2.34 8.32 16.95
C GLY A 325 2.83 6.94 17.38
N SER A 326 1.99 6.19 18.05
CA SER A 326 2.35 4.93 18.73
C SER A 326 2.65 3.76 17.82
N VAL A 327 2.22 3.80 16.55
CA VAL A 327 2.33 2.68 15.59
C VAL A 327 3.71 2.54 14.96
N ARG A 328 4.50 3.60 14.85
CA ARG A 328 5.74 3.63 14.07
C ARG A 328 6.78 2.54 14.38
N PRO A 329 6.98 2.09 15.63
CA PRO A 329 7.90 0.99 15.92
C PRO A 329 7.37 -0.39 15.50
N TYR A 330 6.10 -0.48 15.16
CA TYR A 330 5.43 -1.73 14.88
C TYR A 330 5.29 -1.95 13.37
N LEU A 331 5.25 -3.21 12.96
CA LEU A 331 4.90 -3.63 11.62
C LEU A 331 3.50 -4.22 11.70
N GLY A 332 2.52 -3.50 11.14
CA GLY A 332 1.11 -3.90 11.17
C GLY A 332 0.77 -4.92 10.11
N TRP A 333 -0.08 -5.89 10.45
CA TRP A 333 -0.61 -6.91 9.55
C TRP A 333 -2.13 -6.86 9.54
N SER A 334 -2.82 -7.84 10.14
CA SER A 334 -4.27 -7.78 10.20
C SER A 334 -4.74 -6.57 11.02
N THR A 335 -5.85 -6.01 10.61
CA THR A 335 -6.54 -4.92 11.32
C THR A 335 -8.02 -5.14 11.27
N ALA A 336 -8.74 -4.62 12.25
CA ALA A 336 -10.19 -4.70 12.26
C ALA A 336 -10.82 -3.56 13.04
N PHE A 337 -11.88 -3.01 12.49
CA PHE A 337 -12.83 -2.20 13.24
C PHE A 337 -13.81 -3.09 13.99
N PHE A 338 -13.96 -2.89 15.29
CA PHE A 338 -14.90 -3.62 16.14
C PHE A 338 -15.24 -2.81 17.39
N ASP A 339 -16.37 -3.09 17.98
CA ASP A 339 -16.83 -2.40 19.19
C ASP A 339 -16.60 -3.35 20.38
N TYR A 340 -15.37 -3.31 20.95
CA TYR A 340 -14.99 -4.29 21.98
C TYR A 340 -15.67 -4.05 23.34
N ASP A 341 -16.17 -2.85 23.59
CA ASP A 341 -16.84 -2.51 24.85
C ASP A 341 -18.34 -2.25 24.69
N ASN A 342 -18.88 -2.52 23.50
CA ASN A 342 -20.29 -2.36 23.16
C ASN A 342 -20.85 -0.95 23.48
N ASP A 343 -19.99 0.10 23.40
CA ASP A 343 -20.43 1.48 23.60
C ASP A 343 -21.01 2.13 22.33
N GLY A 344 -20.96 1.37 21.23
CA GLY A 344 -21.50 1.73 19.92
C GLY A 344 -20.49 2.43 19.01
N TRP A 345 -19.28 2.73 19.43
CA TRP A 345 -18.21 3.25 18.59
C TRP A 345 -17.28 2.15 18.12
N LEU A 346 -16.92 2.17 16.84
CA LEU A 346 -15.94 1.22 16.32
C LEU A 346 -14.56 1.54 16.86
N ASP A 347 -14.02 0.66 17.65
CA ASP A 347 -12.64 0.62 18.11
C ASP A 347 -11.74 0.03 17.02
N LEU A 348 -10.43 -0.05 17.25
CA LEU A 348 -9.49 -0.53 16.26
C LEU A 348 -8.49 -1.51 16.87
N PHE A 349 -8.35 -2.66 16.22
CA PHE A 349 -7.32 -3.66 16.46
C PHE A 349 -6.23 -3.62 15.39
N VAL A 350 -4.96 -3.86 15.76
CA VAL A 350 -3.86 -4.08 14.83
C VAL A 350 -2.96 -5.22 15.33
N ALA A 351 -2.84 -6.26 14.53
CA ALA A 351 -1.88 -7.34 14.73
C ALA A 351 -0.47 -6.89 14.30
N ASN A 352 0.54 -7.14 15.13
CA ASN A 352 1.90 -6.70 14.86
C ASN A 352 2.92 -7.83 14.97
N GLY A 353 3.93 -7.79 14.10
CA GLY A 353 5.04 -8.73 14.11
C GLY A 353 6.03 -8.42 12.98
N HIS A 354 7.30 -8.25 13.30
CA HIS A 354 8.28 -7.89 12.28
C HIS A 354 8.64 -9.09 11.39
N ILE A 355 9.23 -8.82 10.19
CA ILE A 355 9.67 -9.87 9.25
C ILE A 355 11.15 -10.27 9.43
N TYR A 356 11.95 -9.50 10.17
CA TYR A 356 13.38 -9.71 10.30
C TYR A 356 13.78 -10.20 11.71
N PRO A 357 14.03 -11.51 11.91
CA PRO A 357 14.49 -12.04 13.19
C PRO A 357 15.82 -11.41 13.66
N GLN A 358 16.63 -10.94 12.72
CA GLN A 358 17.93 -10.30 12.94
C GLN A 358 17.84 -9.02 13.79
N LEU A 359 16.66 -8.42 13.93
CA LEU A 359 16.44 -7.22 14.75
C LEU A 359 16.84 -7.41 16.22
N ALA A 360 16.80 -8.63 16.73
CA ALA A 360 17.29 -8.94 18.08
C ALA A 360 18.77 -8.52 18.30
N ARG A 361 19.54 -8.30 17.23
CA ARG A 361 20.93 -7.85 17.26
C ARG A 361 21.09 -6.33 17.32
N LEU A 362 19.99 -5.57 17.11
CA LEU A 362 20.02 -4.10 17.16
C LEU A 362 19.75 -3.59 18.59
N PRO A 363 20.49 -2.59 19.07
CA PRO A 363 20.18 -1.91 20.32
C PRO A 363 18.98 -0.95 20.21
N SER A 364 18.34 -0.86 19.04
CA SER A 364 17.35 0.17 18.65
C SER A 364 15.97 0.06 19.30
N GLY A 365 15.72 -0.94 20.14
CA GLY A 365 14.39 -1.17 20.73
C GLY A 365 13.38 -1.83 19.78
N LEU A 366 13.65 -1.92 18.48
CA LEU A 366 12.83 -2.69 17.55
C LEU A 366 12.90 -4.18 17.88
N ARG A 367 11.76 -4.84 17.82
CA ARG A 367 11.64 -6.27 18.16
C ARG A 367 11.05 -7.04 16.99
N TYR A 368 11.46 -8.31 16.85
CA TYR A 368 10.88 -9.26 15.91
C TYR A 368 9.47 -9.66 16.37
N ALA A 369 9.35 -10.16 17.59
CA ALA A 369 8.06 -10.33 18.25
C ALA A 369 7.60 -8.98 18.83
N GLN A 370 6.36 -8.62 18.51
CA GLN A 370 5.76 -7.33 18.86
C GLN A 370 4.44 -7.54 19.60
N ARG A 371 4.02 -6.56 20.39
CA ARG A 371 2.68 -6.59 20.95
C ARG A 371 1.65 -6.11 19.92
N ASN A 372 0.47 -6.61 19.98
CA ASN A 372 -0.67 -6.10 19.23
C ASN A 372 -1.15 -4.78 19.82
N LEU A 373 -1.86 -3.98 19.02
CA LEU A 373 -2.37 -2.69 19.45
C LEU A 373 -3.90 -2.70 19.49
N LEU A 374 -4.45 -2.15 20.55
CA LEU A 374 -5.87 -1.88 20.74
C LEU A 374 -6.03 -0.38 20.90
N TYR A 375 -6.95 0.19 20.13
CA TYR A 375 -7.30 1.60 20.24
C TYR A 375 -8.78 1.73 20.57
N ARG A 376 -9.09 2.44 21.62
CA ARG A 376 -10.45 2.84 21.94
C ARG A 376 -10.84 4.07 21.12
N ASN A 377 -12.03 4.03 20.56
CA ASN A 377 -12.60 5.16 19.84
C ASN A 377 -13.35 6.10 20.80
N GLU A 378 -12.81 7.27 20.99
CA GLU A 378 -13.42 8.35 21.78
C GLU A 378 -14.13 9.34 20.86
N ARG A 379 -15.24 8.91 20.25
CA ARG A 379 -16.09 9.71 19.34
C ARG A 379 -15.35 10.25 18.11
N GLY A 380 -14.77 9.35 17.34
CA GLY A 380 -14.02 9.65 16.13
C GLY A 380 -12.52 9.92 16.38
N ARG A 381 -12.05 9.75 17.62
CA ARG A 381 -10.62 9.80 17.95
C ARG A 381 -10.18 8.53 18.67
N PHE A 382 -9.08 7.99 18.23
CA PHE A 382 -8.50 6.78 18.79
C PHE A 382 -7.47 7.12 19.87
N ALA A 383 -7.57 6.43 21.00
CA ALA A 383 -6.56 6.42 22.05
C ALA A 383 -6.12 4.98 22.30
N GLU A 384 -4.83 4.75 22.44
CA GLU A 384 -4.32 3.41 22.74
C GLU A 384 -4.88 2.94 24.09
N ALA A 385 -5.47 1.74 24.10
CA ALA A 385 -6.13 1.15 25.25
C ALA A 385 -5.30 0.01 25.87
N ASP A 386 -5.44 -0.17 27.16
CA ASP A 386 -4.92 -1.34 27.86
C ASP A 386 -6.00 -2.44 27.87
N GLY A 387 -5.76 -3.49 27.08
CA GLY A 387 -6.64 -4.65 26.99
C GLY A 387 -6.41 -5.70 28.08
N GLY A 388 -5.60 -5.42 29.12
CA GLY A 388 -5.31 -6.36 30.19
C GLY A 388 -4.22 -7.39 29.87
N PRO A 389 -4.16 -8.52 30.63
CA PRO A 389 -3.05 -9.47 30.53
C PRO A 389 -2.88 -10.11 29.16
N GLY A 390 -3.95 -10.39 28.44
CA GLY A 390 -3.91 -10.94 27.08
C GLY A 390 -3.30 -9.97 26.08
N TRP A 391 -3.35 -8.66 26.35
CA TRP A 391 -2.78 -7.63 25.49
C TRP A 391 -1.28 -7.36 25.70
N ALA A 392 -0.76 -7.78 26.86
CA ALA A 392 0.67 -7.66 27.15
C ALA A 392 1.54 -8.70 26.41
N LEU A 393 0.92 -9.67 25.74
CA LEU A 393 1.60 -10.71 25.00
C LEU A 393 2.34 -10.15 23.79
N THR A 394 3.46 -10.74 23.48
CA THR A 394 4.24 -10.41 22.29
C THR A 394 4.33 -11.63 21.37
N GLY A 395 4.06 -11.44 20.10
CA GLY A 395 4.10 -12.48 19.07
C GLY A 395 4.66 -11.96 17.76
N VAL A 396 4.78 -12.85 16.80
CA VAL A 396 5.02 -12.50 15.40
C VAL A 396 3.67 -12.62 14.69
N SER A 397 2.73 -11.75 15.12
CA SER A 397 1.34 -11.85 14.69
C SER A 397 1.18 -11.52 13.20
N ARG A 398 0.18 -12.14 12.57
CA ARG A 398 -0.14 -11.97 11.14
C ARG A 398 -1.63 -11.77 10.94
N ALA A 399 -2.36 -12.86 10.75
CA ALA A 399 -3.80 -12.81 10.59
C ALA A 399 -4.52 -12.70 11.94
N ALA A 400 -5.70 -12.13 11.92
CA ALA A 400 -6.61 -12.15 13.04
C ALA A 400 -8.04 -12.32 12.54
N ALA A 401 -8.82 -13.15 13.22
CA ALA A 401 -10.25 -13.32 13.00
C ALA A 401 -11.02 -12.92 14.25
N LEU A 402 -12.05 -12.10 14.07
CA LEU A 402 -12.93 -11.64 15.13
C LEU A 402 -14.22 -12.45 15.11
N ALA A 403 -14.71 -12.82 16.29
CA ALA A 403 -16.02 -13.46 16.43
C ALA A 403 -16.51 -13.36 17.87
N ASP A 404 -17.83 -13.38 18.06
CA ASP A 404 -18.46 -13.76 19.32
C ASP A 404 -18.55 -15.28 19.31
N TYR A 405 -17.41 -15.97 19.61
CA TYR A 405 -17.32 -17.43 19.45
C TYR A 405 -18.03 -18.19 20.57
N ASP A 406 -18.24 -17.57 21.73
CA ASP A 406 -18.95 -18.16 22.86
C ASP A 406 -20.39 -17.62 23.02
N ASN A 407 -20.83 -16.77 22.07
CA ASN A 407 -22.17 -16.24 21.94
C ASN A 407 -22.64 -15.44 23.18
N ASP A 408 -21.73 -14.82 23.89
CA ASP A 408 -22.04 -14.03 25.09
C ASP A 408 -22.34 -12.54 24.78
N GLY A 409 -22.16 -12.12 23.52
CA GLY A 409 -22.53 -10.82 23.00
C GLY A 409 -21.42 -9.79 23.02
N ASP A 410 -20.17 -10.22 23.13
CA ASP A 410 -19.02 -9.38 22.84
C ASP A 410 -18.04 -10.07 21.86
N LEU A 411 -17.22 -9.27 21.18
CA LEU A 411 -16.30 -9.81 20.16
C LEU A 411 -14.97 -10.21 20.77
N ASP A 412 -14.54 -11.41 20.41
CA ASP A 412 -13.26 -12.02 20.75
C ASP A 412 -12.32 -11.97 19.55
N LEU A 413 -11.03 -12.27 19.78
CA LEU A 413 -10.03 -12.28 18.73
C LEU A 413 -9.22 -13.58 18.73
N PHE A 414 -9.18 -14.24 17.58
CA PHE A 414 -8.18 -15.26 17.32
C PHE A 414 -7.03 -14.65 16.52
N VAL A 415 -5.78 -14.79 17.00
CA VAL A 415 -4.60 -14.20 16.38
C VAL A 415 -3.60 -15.28 16.06
N THR A 416 -3.22 -15.40 14.79
CA THR A 416 -2.17 -16.33 14.36
C THR A 416 -0.80 -15.70 14.54
N ASN A 417 0.16 -16.49 14.99
CA ASN A 417 1.54 -16.09 15.19
C ASN A 417 2.46 -16.99 14.35
N LEU A 418 3.36 -16.36 13.59
CA LEU A 418 4.28 -17.07 12.70
C LEU A 418 5.27 -17.92 13.49
N ASN A 419 5.34 -19.22 13.20
CA ASN A 419 6.16 -20.21 13.90
C ASN A 419 5.95 -20.27 15.42
N GLN A 420 4.75 -19.89 15.87
CA GLN A 420 4.38 -19.84 17.29
C GLN A 420 2.94 -20.35 17.46
N LYS A 421 2.55 -20.60 18.71
CA LYS A 421 1.14 -20.90 19.04
C LYS A 421 0.26 -19.68 18.81
N PRO A 422 -0.99 -19.87 18.40
CA PRO A 422 -1.95 -18.77 18.28
C PRO A 422 -2.37 -18.25 19.66
N ASN A 423 -3.06 -17.10 19.65
CA ASN A 423 -3.77 -16.60 20.82
C ASN A 423 -5.27 -16.58 20.52
N LEU A 424 -6.11 -17.02 21.47
CA LEU A 424 -7.53 -16.76 21.49
C LEU A 424 -7.79 -15.79 22.63
N LEU A 425 -7.92 -14.52 22.30
CA LEU A 425 -8.14 -13.44 23.25
C LEU A 425 -9.64 -13.28 23.49
N ARG A 426 -10.12 -13.93 24.53
CA ARG A 426 -11.51 -13.82 24.97
C ARG A 426 -11.73 -12.45 25.64
N ASN A 427 -12.78 -11.77 25.25
CA ASN A 427 -13.19 -10.52 25.85
C ASN A 427 -13.99 -10.77 27.13
N ASP A 428 -13.44 -10.39 28.28
CA ASP A 428 -14.11 -10.62 29.58
C ASP A 428 -14.84 -9.33 30.02
N GLY A 429 -15.95 -9.00 29.35
CA GLY A 429 -16.88 -7.98 29.82
C GLY A 429 -17.24 -6.84 28.88
N GLY A 430 -17.06 -6.97 27.61
CA GLY A 430 -17.64 -6.10 26.58
C GLY A 430 -19.18 -6.13 26.63
N ASN A 431 -19.74 -7.28 26.92
CA ASN A 431 -21.18 -7.55 27.06
C ASN A 431 -21.84 -6.96 28.32
N ARG A 432 -21.10 -6.18 29.15
CA ARG A 432 -21.72 -5.42 30.25
C ARG A 432 -22.62 -4.33 29.70
N ASN A 433 -22.27 -3.73 28.58
CA ASN A 433 -23.17 -2.89 27.81
C ASN A 433 -24.20 -3.73 27.04
N ASN A 434 -25.27 -3.11 26.56
CA ASN A 434 -26.25 -3.79 25.74
C ASN A 434 -25.72 -3.92 24.31
N TRP A 435 -26.19 -4.93 23.61
CA TRP A 435 -25.76 -5.27 22.26
C TRP A 435 -26.92 -5.85 21.44
N LEU A 436 -26.76 -5.93 20.16
CA LEU A 436 -27.66 -6.59 19.22
C LEU A 436 -26.86 -7.31 18.15
N GLY A 437 -27.03 -8.60 18.02
CA GLY A 437 -26.48 -9.42 16.95
C GLY A 437 -27.49 -9.65 15.84
N LEU A 438 -27.06 -9.63 14.58
CA LEU A 438 -27.89 -9.87 13.41
C LEU A 438 -27.29 -10.96 12.53
N ARG A 439 -28.10 -11.98 12.22
CA ARG A 439 -27.84 -12.97 11.17
C ARG A 439 -28.79 -12.70 10.01
N LEU A 440 -28.26 -12.22 8.90
CA LEU A 440 -29.04 -11.91 7.70
C LEU A 440 -29.03 -13.09 6.74
N THR A 441 -30.15 -13.30 6.05
CA THR A 441 -30.27 -14.33 5.02
C THR A 441 -31.00 -13.74 3.81
N GLY A 442 -30.31 -13.62 2.67
CA GLY A 442 -30.88 -13.17 1.40
C GLY A 442 -31.83 -14.18 0.78
N ARG A 443 -32.68 -13.71 -0.11
CA ARG A 443 -33.58 -14.51 -0.95
C ARG A 443 -33.53 -14.11 -2.41
N ALA A 444 -33.67 -12.82 -2.71
CA ALA A 444 -33.39 -12.23 -3.99
C ALA A 444 -31.93 -11.77 -4.07
N SER A 445 -31.37 -11.38 -2.94
CA SER A 445 -29.93 -11.16 -2.73
C SER A 445 -29.21 -12.50 -2.61
N ASN A 446 -27.87 -12.46 -2.70
CA ASN A 446 -27.03 -13.60 -2.33
C ASN A 446 -27.40 -14.08 -0.91
N ARG A 447 -27.32 -15.38 -0.69
CA ARG A 447 -27.81 -16.00 0.55
C ARG A 447 -27.13 -15.47 1.81
N ASP A 448 -25.85 -15.19 1.72
CA ASP A 448 -25.04 -14.62 2.82
C ASP A 448 -25.33 -13.13 3.08
N ALA A 449 -26.17 -12.51 2.26
CA ALA A 449 -26.50 -11.08 2.32
C ALA A 449 -25.27 -10.15 2.28
N ILE A 450 -24.17 -10.59 1.66
CA ILE A 450 -22.95 -9.79 1.51
C ILE A 450 -23.27 -8.55 0.69
N GLY A 451 -22.87 -7.38 1.19
CA GLY A 451 -23.21 -6.07 0.64
C GLY A 451 -24.40 -5.41 1.33
N ALA A 452 -25.20 -6.15 2.13
CA ALA A 452 -26.32 -5.55 2.86
C ALA A 452 -25.84 -4.44 3.81
N ARG A 453 -26.47 -3.27 3.73
CA ARG A 453 -26.20 -2.14 4.60
C ARG A 453 -27.29 -2.03 5.65
N VAL A 454 -26.88 -2.08 6.93
CA VAL A 454 -27.78 -2.00 8.07
C VAL A 454 -27.55 -0.73 8.83
N THR A 455 -28.61 0.07 8.97
CA THR A 455 -28.59 1.28 9.81
C THR A 455 -29.55 1.13 10.98
N LEU A 456 -28.98 1.33 12.16
CA LEU A 456 -29.68 1.24 13.41
C LEU A 456 -29.96 2.65 13.95
N TYR A 457 -31.22 2.90 14.35
CA TYR A 457 -31.66 4.15 14.94
C TYR A 457 -32.20 3.91 16.34
N GLY A 458 -31.76 4.72 17.29
CA GLY A 458 -32.26 4.74 18.67
C GLY A 458 -32.06 6.11 19.30
N THR A 459 -32.51 6.29 20.54
CA THR A 459 -32.42 7.57 21.25
C THR A 459 -30.93 7.98 21.41
N GLY A 460 -30.47 8.88 20.54
CA GLY A 460 -29.09 9.37 20.51
C GLY A 460 -28.07 8.38 19.90
N ILE A 461 -28.55 7.34 19.23
CA ILE A 461 -27.74 6.33 18.57
C ILE A 461 -28.12 6.28 17.08
N GLN A 462 -27.11 6.41 16.23
CA GLN A 462 -27.18 6.01 14.83
C GLN A 462 -25.89 5.29 14.50
N GLN A 463 -25.98 4.09 13.95
CA GLN A 463 -24.85 3.29 13.54
C GLN A 463 -25.14 2.63 12.20
N THR A 464 -24.17 2.65 11.30
CA THR A 464 -24.26 1.96 10.01
C THR A 464 -23.19 0.88 9.94
N ARG A 465 -23.56 -0.31 9.46
CA ARG A 465 -22.65 -1.41 9.18
C ARG A 465 -22.98 -1.98 7.81
N GLN A 466 -21.98 -2.35 7.05
CA GLN A 466 -22.13 -3.14 5.83
C GLN A 466 -21.63 -4.55 6.09
N LEU A 467 -22.39 -5.55 5.64
CA LEU A 467 -21.98 -6.95 5.76
C LEU A 467 -20.91 -7.24 4.71
N GLN A 468 -19.72 -7.63 5.17
CA GLN A 468 -18.52 -7.82 4.36
C GLN A 468 -17.92 -9.20 4.61
N ARG A 469 -17.14 -9.69 3.64
CA ARG A 469 -16.31 -10.89 3.74
C ARG A 469 -14.86 -10.57 3.38
N GLY A 470 -13.91 -11.42 3.84
CA GLY A 470 -12.51 -11.36 3.45
C GLY A 470 -11.84 -10.02 3.77
N ARG A 471 -11.86 -9.59 5.03
CA ARG A 471 -11.28 -8.33 5.50
C ARG A 471 -10.16 -8.55 6.53
N GLY A 472 -9.39 -7.53 6.84
CA GLY A 472 -8.19 -7.63 7.65
C GLY A 472 -6.99 -8.03 6.79
N PHE A 473 -6.28 -9.05 7.18
CA PHE A 473 -5.16 -9.64 6.43
C PHE A 473 -5.34 -11.15 6.37
N GLN A 474 -5.57 -11.69 5.17
CA GLN A 474 -5.70 -13.13 4.95
C GLN A 474 -6.80 -13.81 5.80
N SER A 475 -7.78 -13.06 6.27
CA SER A 475 -8.70 -13.51 7.32
C SER A 475 -10.16 -13.35 6.94
N GLN A 476 -11.00 -14.10 7.67
CA GLN A 476 -12.45 -13.98 7.64
C GLN A 476 -12.98 -13.84 9.06
N HIS A 477 -13.80 -12.80 9.30
CA HIS A 477 -14.44 -12.54 10.59
C HIS A 477 -15.82 -13.20 10.69
N ASP A 478 -16.43 -13.10 11.88
CA ASP A 478 -17.82 -13.49 12.15
C ASP A 478 -18.75 -12.97 11.04
N PRO A 479 -19.55 -13.85 10.45
CA PRO A 479 -20.52 -13.47 9.43
C PRO A 479 -21.70 -12.64 9.97
N ARG A 480 -21.84 -12.53 11.28
CA ARG A 480 -22.92 -11.81 11.94
C ARG A 480 -22.52 -10.37 12.18
N LEU A 481 -23.47 -9.43 12.11
CA LEU A 481 -23.24 -8.04 12.51
C LEU A 481 -23.54 -7.88 14.00
N LEU A 482 -22.58 -7.38 14.77
CA LEU A 482 -22.78 -7.06 16.18
C LEU A 482 -22.77 -5.55 16.38
N PHE A 483 -23.81 -5.01 17.02
CA PHE A 483 -23.97 -3.60 17.35
C PHE A 483 -23.93 -3.40 18.86
N GLY A 484 -22.95 -2.63 19.35
CA GLY A 484 -22.96 -2.15 20.72
C GLY A 484 -24.00 -1.04 20.91
N LEU A 485 -24.72 -1.09 22.02
CA LEU A 485 -25.85 -0.19 22.31
C LEU A 485 -25.65 0.65 23.57
N GLY A 486 -24.51 0.49 24.25
CA GLY A 486 -24.28 1.12 25.54
C GLY A 486 -25.37 0.74 26.55
N SER A 487 -26.07 1.74 27.07
CA SER A 487 -27.16 1.54 28.04
C SER A 487 -28.54 1.34 27.43
N ALA A 488 -28.69 1.42 26.08
CA ALA A 488 -29.99 1.30 25.44
C ALA A 488 -30.49 -0.16 25.46
N THR A 489 -31.72 -0.37 25.94
CA THR A 489 -32.35 -1.69 26.06
C THR A 489 -33.24 -2.04 24.87
N GLN A 490 -33.48 -1.08 23.99
CA GLN A 490 -34.34 -1.20 22.83
C GLN A 490 -33.89 -0.20 21.77
N ILE A 491 -34.12 -0.56 20.52
CA ILE A 491 -33.84 0.27 19.35
C ILE A 491 -35.16 0.71 18.75
N ASP A 492 -35.24 1.98 18.31
CA ASP A 492 -36.44 2.53 17.69
C ASP A 492 -36.73 1.91 16.34
N SER A 493 -35.71 1.80 15.48
CA SER A 493 -35.81 1.15 14.18
C SER A 493 -34.47 0.62 13.68
N LEU A 494 -34.56 -0.43 12.87
CA LEU A 494 -33.47 -1.04 12.12
C LEU A 494 -33.85 -1.01 10.64
N GLU A 495 -33.02 -0.41 9.83
CA GLU A 495 -33.20 -0.32 8.38
C GLU A 495 -32.14 -1.21 7.71
N ILE A 496 -32.59 -2.07 6.81
CA ILE A 496 -31.73 -2.96 6.02
C ILE A 496 -31.93 -2.65 4.55
N ASN A 497 -30.87 -2.20 3.89
CA ASN A 497 -30.80 -2.11 2.44
C ASN A 497 -30.13 -3.38 1.92
N TRP A 498 -30.90 -4.24 1.27
CA TRP A 498 -30.43 -5.52 0.74
C TRP A 498 -29.74 -5.33 -0.63
N PRO A 499 -28.76 -6.17 -0.99
CA PRO A 499 -28.10 -6.10 -2.32
C PRO A 499 -29.07 -6.16 -3.50
N SER A 500 -30.21 -6.81 -3.36
CA SER A 500 -31.29 -6.82 -4.36
C SER A 500 -31.93 -5.45 -4.62
N GLY A 501 -31.59 -4.43 -3.81
CA GLY A 501 -32.26 -3.12 -3.80
C GLY A 501 -33.52 -3.08 -2.93
N HIS A 502 -33.89 -4.18 -2.26
CA HIS A 502 -35.02 -4.17 -1.34
C HIS A 502 -34.65 -3.43 -0.04
N ARG A 503 -35.57 -2.61 0.46
CA ARG A 503 -35.45 -1.89 1.73
C ARG A 503 -36.41 -2.44 2.77
N GLN A 504 -35.89 -2.96 3.86
CA GLN A 504 -36.66 -3.54 4.97
C GLN A 504 -36.49 -2.70 6.23
N VAL A 505 -37.59 -2.40 6.93
CA VAL A 505 -37.56 -1.63 8.18
C VAL A 505 -38.25 -2.41 9.28
N LEU A 506 -37.54 -2.61 10.39
CA LEU A 506 -38.02 -3.24 11.60
C LEU A 506 -38.08 -2.20 12.72
N THR A 507 -39.08 -2.31 13.61
CA THR A 507 -39.27 -1.33 14.70
C THR A 507 -39.37 -2.04 16.05
N ASN A 508 -39.04 -1.34 17.12
CA ASN A 508 -39.09 -1.85 18.49
C ASN A 508 -38.26 -3.10 18.70
N VAL A 509 -37.05 -3.10 18.19
CA VAL A 509 -36.15 -4.26 18.22
C VAL A 509 -35.47 -4.37 19.60
N PRO A 510 -35.59 -5.51 20.30
CA PRO A 510 -35.03 -5.68 21.63
C PRO A 510 -33.53 -5.95 21.60
N SER A 511 -32.80 -5.51 22.62
CA SER A 511 -31.36 -5.76 22.80
C SER A 511 -31.05 -7.10 23.45
N ARG A 512 -29.74 -7.39 23.59
CA ARG A 512 -29.12 -8.58 24.22
C ARG A 512 -29.57 -9.88 23.64
N ARG A 513 -29.55 -9.97 22.29
CA ARG A 513 -29.87 -11.22 21.57
C ARG A 513 -29.36 -11.18 20.14
N TYR A 514 -29.25 -12.33 19.56
CA TYR A 514 -29.14 -12.52 18.13
C TYR A 514 -30.53 -12.55 17.50
N LEU A 515 -30.67 -11.89 16.34
CA LEU A 515 -31.87 -11.95 15.51
C LEU A 515 -31.54 -12.59 14.18
N LYS A 516 -32.33 -13.54 13.75
CA LYS A 516 -32.32 -14.07 12.40
C LYS A 516 -33.32 -13.28 11.56
N ILE A 517 -32.84 -12.61 10.55
CA ILE A 517 -33.64 -11.77 9.66
C ILE A 517 -33.47 -12.29 8.23
N THR A 518 -34.60 -12.65 7.63
CA THR A 518 -34.63 -13.06 6.23
C THR A 518 -35.17 -11.92 5.39
N GLU A 519 -34.62 -11.72 4.20
CA GLU A 519 -35.12 -10.76 3.23
C GLU A 519 -36.62 -10.96 2.98
N ASP A 520 -37.41 -9.89 2.97
CA ASP A 520 -38.88 -9.89 2.92
C ASP A 520 -39.59 -10.56 4.11
N GLY A 521 -38.88 -11.04 5.13
CA GLY A 521 -39.38 -11.69 6.29
C GLY A 521 -39.47 -10.84 7.54
N ASN A 522 -40.10 -11.36 8.58
CA ASN A 522 -39.95 -10.80 9.94
C ASN A 522 -38.70 -11.37 10.61
N TRP A 523 -38.22 -10.67 11.63
CA TRP A 523 -37.18 -11.21 12.49
C TRP A 523 -37.73 -12.30 13.40
N THR A 524 -36.90 -13.27 13.71
CA THR A 524 -37.10 -14.22 14.81
C THR A 524 -35.92 -14.07 15.79
N ALA A 525 -36.17 -14.30 17.08
CA ALA A 525 -35.05 -14.47 17.99
C ALA A 525 -34.31 -15.76 17.58
N ASP A 526 -33.01 -15.68 17.51
CA ASP A 526 -32.20 -16.86 17.24
C ASP A 526 -32.07 -17.65 18.56
N GLU A 527 -33.02 -18.58 18.78
CA GLU A 527 -33.08 -19.41 19.97
C GLU A 527 -32.11 -20.59 19.93
N GLU A 528 -31.42 -20.77 18.82
CA GLU A 528 -30.50 -21.90 18.58
C GLU A 528 -29.14 -21.70 19.28
N ILE A 529 -28.91 -20.56 19.89
CA ILE A 529 -27.63 -20.20 20.48
C ILE A 529 -27.77 -19.89 21.97
N PRO A 530 -27.57 -20.84 22.87
CA PRO A 530 -27.53 -20.58 24.30
C PRO A 530 -26.21 -19.84 24.67
N PRO A 531 -26.28 -18.83 25.56
CA PRO A 531 -25.06 -18.20 26.01
C PRO A 531 -24.25 -19.11 26.93
N PHE A 532 -22.97 -19.04 26.80
CA PHE A 532 -21.97 -19.83 27.49
C PHE A 532 -21.82 -19.44 28.97
N ALA A 533 -21.58 -20.42 29.83
CA ALA A 533 -21.29 -20.18 31.25
C ALA A 533 -19.78 -19.93 31.47
N ALA A 534 -19.38 -18.69 31.68
CA ALA A 534 -17.99 -18.30 31.91
C ALA A 534 -17.31 -19.17 33.00
N GLN A 535 -16.21 -19.83 32.62
CA GLN A 535 -15.27 -20.40 33.59
C GLN A 535 -14.26 -19.35 34.02
N THR A 536 -14.15 -19.07 35.30
CA THR A 536 -13.09 -18.25 35.88
C THR A 536 -11.77 -19.03 35.84
N LEU A 537 -10.88 -18.62 34.94
CA LEU A 537 -9.51 -19.18 34.86
C LEU A 537 -8.56 -18.41 35.76
N ASP A 538 -7.74 -19.13 36.52
CA ASP A 538 -6.71 -18.56 37.40
C ASP A 538 -5.43 -18.32 36.57
N LEU A 539 -5.08 -17.05 36.38
CA LEU A 539 -3.95 -16.61 35.58
C LEU A 539 -2.77 -16.26 36.50
N GLY A 540 -1.72 -17.05 36.45
CA GLY A 540 -0.50 -16.84 37.23
C GLY A 540 0.29 -15.61 36.73
N ASP A 541 0.71 -14.77 37.69
CA ASP A 541 1.52 -13.56 37.49
C ASP A 541 2.91 -13.86 36.92
N SER A 542 3.25 -13.25 35.78
CA SER A 542 4.63 -13.16 35.28
C SER A 542 5.07 -11.68 35.20
N PRO A 543 6.16 -11.28 35.86
CA PRO A 543 6.56 -9.88 35.87
C PRO A 543 7.37 -9.48 34.64
N LEU A 544 7.02 -8.32 34.08
CA LEU A 544 7.74 -7.62 33.00
C LEU A 544 9.13 -7.16 33.46
N GLN A 545 10.17 -7.60 32.77
CA GLN A 545 11.54 -7.08 32.95
C GLN A 545 11.77 -5.84 32.08
N SER A 546 12.05 -4.71 32.70
CA SER A 546 12.54 -3.51 32.03
C SER A 546 13.98 -3.69 31.55
N GLN A 547 14.24 -3.35 30.27
CA GLN A 547 15.60 -3.41 29.71
C GLN A 547 16.35 -2.09 29.89
N PRO A 548 17.71 -2.12 30.04
CA PRO A 548 18.50 -0.91 30.17
C PRO A 548 18.56 -0.09 28.88
N GLU A 549 18.57 1.24 29.03
CA GLU A 549 18.76 2.17 27.91
C GLU A 549 20.10 1.96 27.19
N PRO A 550 20.16 2.11 25.86
CA PRO A 550 21.40 1.99 25.10
C PRO A 550 22.38 3.12 25.46
N THR A 551 23.65 2.78 25.64
CA THR A 551 24.74 3.76 25.87
C THR A 551 25.21 4.32 24.53
N VAL A 552 25.22 5.65 24.40
CA VAL A 552 25.64 6.37 23.19
C VAL A 552 26.83 7.28 23.48
N GLY A 553 27.86 7.13 22.67
CA GLY A 553 29.03 7.99 22.68
C GLY A 553 30.19 7.52 23.59
N GLN A 554 31.30 8.23 23.50
CA GLN A 554 32.50 8.04 24.30
C GLN A 554 32.72 9.25 25.22
N PRO A 555 33.41 9.10 26.36
CA PRO A 555 33.59 10.17 27.34
C PRO A 555 34.20 11.47 26.79
N ASP A 556 35.02 11.36 25.72
CA ASP A 556 35.75 12.49 25.13
C ASP A 556 35.07 13.13 23.91
N TRP A 557 33.85 12.74 23.59
CA TRP A 557 33.13 13.27 22.41
C TRP A 557 32.75 14.74 22.60
N GLN A 558 32.99 15.51 21.52
CA GLN A 558 32.56 16.90 21.39
C GLN A 558 31.20 17.02 20.69
N VAL A 559 30.61 18.20 20.68
CA VAL A 559 29.31 18.50 20.03
C VAL A 559 29.27 17.95 18.60
N LYS A 560 30.37 18.13 17.84
CA LYS A 560 30.44 17.68 16.44
C LYS A 560 30.35 16.15 16.32
N ASP A 561 30.98 15.41 17.25
CA ASP A 561 31.01 13.95 17.22
C ASP A 561 29.62 13.37 17.52
N PHE A 562 28.93 13.93 18.51
CA PHE A 562 27.55 13.58 18.82
C PHE A 562 26.60 13.93 17.67
N HIS A 563 26.79 15.08 17.02
CA HIS A 563 25.99 15.48 15.86
C HIS A 563 26.18 14.51 14.70
N LEU A 564 27.41 14.21 14.31
CA LEU A 564 27.70 13.25 13.24
C LEU A 564 27.18 11.84 13.56
N ALA A 565 27.29 11.42 14.82
CA ALA A 565 26.71 10.16 15.27
C ALA A 565 25.18 10.16 15.15
N SER A 566 24.54 11.26 15.55
CA SER A 566 23.07 11.39 15.44
C SER A 566 22.60 11.35 14.00
N GLU A 567 23.28 12.03 13.06
CA GLU A 567 22.96 11.97 11.63
C GLU A 567 23.09 10.55 11.07
N ARG A 568 24.11 9.83 11.48
CA ARG A 568 24.28 8.43 11.10
C ARG A 568 23.16 7.56 11.67
N TYR A 569 22.87 7.67 12.98
CA TYR A 569 21.81 6.91 13.62
C TYR A 569 20.43 7.23 13.02
N TYR A 570 20.17 8.51 12.72
CA TYR A 570 18.92 8.91 12.07
C TYR A 570 18.77 8.27 10.68
N ARG A 571 19.81 8.29 9.86
CA ARG A 571 19.81 7.66 8.52
C ARG A 571 19.66 6.13 8.60
N GLU A 572 20.21 5.51 9.65
CA GLU A 572 20.07 4.08 9.92
C GLU A 572 18.69 3.73 10.53
N GLY A 573 17.80 4.73 10.77
CA GLY A 573 16.49 4.54 11.41
C GLY A 573 16.59 4.20 12.91
N ARG A 574 17.73 4.46 13.54
CA ARG A 574 18.02 4.24 14.95
C ARG A 574 17.70 5.51 15.75
N TYR A 575 16.41 5.81 15.81
CA TYR A 575 15.95 7.10 16.31
C TYR A 575 16.18 7.32 17.80
N THR A 576 16.13 6.26 18.60
CA THR A 576 16.43 6.35 20.04
C THR A 576 17.88 6.76 20.28
N GLU A 577 18.83 6.16 19.56
CA GLU A 577 20.24 6.51 19.68
C GLU A 577 20.55 7.88 19.07
N ALA A 578 19.84 8.27 17.99
CA ALA A 578 19.92 9.62 17.44
C ALA A 578 19.46 10.67 18.47
N ARG A 579 18.34 10.42 19.17
CA ARG A 579 17.84 11.25 20.27
C ARG A 579 18.88 11.40 21.36
N LEU A 580 19.40 10.28 21.88
CA LEU A 580 20.38 10.30 22.97
C LEU A 580 21.66 11.05 22.59
N ALA A 581 22.14 10.88 21.34
CA ALA A 581 23.31 11.60 20.86
C ALA A 581 23.05 13.12 20.80
N LEU A 582 21.88 13.56 20.31
CA LEU A 582 21.53 14.98 20.26
C LEU A 582 21.28 15.57 21.63
N GLU A 583 20.68 14.84 22.55
CA GLU A 583 20.53 15.27 23.94
C GLU A 583 21.89 15.48 24.61
N ARG A 584 22.88 14.60 24.36
CA ARG A 584 24.26 14.79 24.82
C ARG A 584 24.91 16.03 24.18
N ALA A 585 24.72 16.25 22.88
CA ALA A 585 25.21 17.45 22.19
C ALA A 585 24.60 18.72 22.79
N LEU A 586 23.31 18.70 23.11
CA LEU A 586 22.58 19.83 23.70
C LEU A 586 22.94 20.08 25.19
N GLN A 587 23.42 19.05 25.92
CA GLN A 587 24.01 19.28 27.25
C GLN A 587 25.28 20.16 27.20
N ILE A 588 26.02 20.09 26.09
CA ILE A 588 27.22 20.89 25.85
C ILE A 588 26.88 22.26 25.23
N ALA A 589 25.90 22.30 24.31
CA ALA A 589 25.51 23.49 23.57
C ALA A 589 23.97 23.65 23.60
N PRO A 590 23.38 24.07 24.74
CA PRO A 590 21.92 24.04 24.95
C PRO A 590 21.12 24.97 24.04
N ASP A 591 21.68 26.10 23.64
CA ASP A 591 21.00 27.11 22.83
C ASP A 591 21.35 27.02 21.34
N ASN A 592 21.89 25.90 20.88
CA ASN A 592 22.19 25.69 19.46
C ASN A 592 20.91 25.33 18.66
N PRO A 593 20.39 26.23 17.79
CA PRO A 593 19.13 25.99 17.10
C PRO A 593 19.20 24.80 16.13
N ALA A 594 20.34 24.56 15.50
CA ALA A 594 20.47 23.45 14.56
C ALA A 594 20.34 22.09 15.26
N LEU A 595 20.97 21.94 16.43
CA LEU A 595 20.83 20.72 17.24
C LEU A 595 19.40 20.54 17.77
N GLN A 596 18.75 21.66 18.17
CA GLN A 596 17.36 21.62 18.63
C GLN A 596 16.41 21.22 17.50
N ILE A 597 16.59 21.74 16.28
CA ILE A 597 15.81 21.36 15.09
C ILE A 597 16.05 19.89 14.75
N ASN A 598 17.30 19.41 14.79
CA ASN A 598 17.61 18.02 14.52
C ASN A 598 16.97 17.08 15.56
N LEU A 599 17.00 17.44 16.84
CA LEU A 599 16.33 16.66 17.88
C LEU A 599 14.80 16.69 17.72
N ALA A 600 14.23 17.85 17.39
CA ALA A 600 12.81 17.96 17.08
C ALA A 600 12.43 17.13 15.85
N THR A 601 13.33 17.05 14.84
CA THR A 601 13.13 16.16 13.68
C THR A 601 13.11 14.69 14.09
N VAL A 602 13.98 14.29 15.01
CA VAL A 602 13.98 12.92 15.56
C VAL A 602 12.67 12.64 16.31
N PHE A 603 12.21 13.56 17.14
CA PHE A 603 10.90 13.43 17.81
C PHE A 603 9.75 13.35 16.80
N TYR A 604 9.72 14.25 15.81
CA TYR A 604 8.64 14.35 14.83
C TYR A 604 8.61 13.15 13.87
N ALA A 605 9.73 12.92 13.17
CA ALA A 605 9.78 11.97 12.06
C ALA A 605 10.23 10.56 12.49
N GLY A 606 10.96 10.44 13.59
CA GLY A 606 11.49 9.17 14.07
C GLY A 606 10.63 8.52 15.15
N LEU A 607 10.30 9.29 16.18
CA LEU A 607 9.65 8.76 17.39
C LEU A 607 8.13 9.04 17.45
N GLY A 608 7.61 9.96 16.61
CA GLY A 608 6.20 10.38 16.67
C GLY A 608 5.82 11.14 17.94
N ASP A 609 6.83 11.60 18.69
CA ASP A 609 6.60 12.39 19.93
C ASP A 609 6.38 13.87 19.59
N TYR A 610 5.17 14.16 19.10
CA TYR A 610 4.78 15.53 18.72
C TYR A 610 4.76 16.52 19.86
N PRO A 611 4.36 16.14 21.11
CA PRO A 611 4.47 17.03 22.26
C PRO A 611 5.91 17.47 22.55
N ALA A 612 6.87 16.54 22.59
CA ALA A 612 8.28 16.86 22.81
C ALA A 612 8.85 17.72 21.67
N ALA A 613 8.51 17.39 20.41
CA ALA A 613 8.91 18.19 19.25
C ALA A 613 8.37 19.61 19.34
N ALA A 614 7.09 19.81 19.68
CA ALA A 614 6.48 21.13 19.83
C ALA A 614 7.17 21.95 20.91
N ALA A 615 7.32 21.39 22.12
CA ALA A 615 7.95 22.09 23.24
C ALA A 615 9.39 22.55 22.94
N LEU A 616 10.15 21.72 22.22
CA LEU A 616 11.50 22.07 21.81
C LEU A 616 11.51 23.17 20.74
N LEU A 617 10.66 23.08 19.72
CA LEU A 617 10.57 24.04 18.63
C LEU A 617 10.00 25.39 19.05
N GLU A 618 9.03 25.42 19.96
CA GLU A 618 8.51 26.67 20.56
C GLU A 618 9.64 27.47 21.24
N ARG A 619 10.60 26.79 21.88
CA ARG A 619 11.81 27.43 22.41
C ARG A 619 12.76 27.84 21.28
N THR A 620 12.93 26.98 20.27
CA THR A 620 13.85 27.23 19.14
C THR A 620 13.47 28.50 18.35
N VAL A 621 12.17 28.70 18.08
CA VAL A 621 11.70 29.91 17.36
C VAL A 621 11.87 31.20 18.18
N VAL A 622 11.95 31.11 19.49
CA VAL A 622 12.30 32.25 20.35
C VAL A 622 13.78 32.60 20.26
N ILE A 623 14.65 31.58 20.24
CA ILE A 623 16.11 31.75 20.13
C ILE A 623 16.52 32.18 18.70
N ALA A 624 15.85 31.62 17.70
CA ALA A 624 16.13 31.86 16.29
C ALA A 624 14.87 32.28 15.51
N PRO A 625 14.32 33.51 15.73
CA PRO A 625 13.00 33.92 15.25
C PRO A 625 12.86 34.00 13.72
N HIS A 626 13.95 34.02 12.97
CA HIS A 626 13.94 34.07 11.49
C HIS A 626 14.35 32.73 10.85
N ASN A 627 14.45 31.66 11.64
CA ASN A 627 14.81 30.34 11.11
C ASN A 627 13.61 29.69 10.44
N ALA A 628 13.63 29.61 9.11
CA ALA A 628 12.52 29.04 8.32
C ALA A 628 12.26 27.57 8.63
N ASP A 629 13.32 26.77 8.83
CA ASP A 629 13.21 25.33 9.10
C ASP A 629 12.51 25.06 10.44
N ALA A 630 12.83 25.86 11.48
CA ALA A 630 12.17 25.75 12.77
C ALA A 630 10.65 26.06 12.66
N HIS A 631 10.28 27.10 11.92
CA HIS A 631 8.88 27.46 11.70
C HIS A 631 8.15 26.43 10.84
N LEU A 632 8.79 25.94 9.78
CA LEU A 632 8.23 24.87 8.95
C LEU A 632 7.97 23.60 9.78
N LEU A 633 8.95 23.16 10.55
CA LEU A 633 8.81 21.95 11.37
C LEU A 633 7.79 22.14 12.48
N LEU A 634 7.74 23.32 13.12
CA LEU A 634 6.73 23.62 14.13
C LEU A 634 5.31 23.63 13.53
N GLY A 635 5.17 24.20 12.32
CA GLY A 635 3.91 24.14 11.58
C GLY A 635 3.46 22.73 11.28
N LYS A 636 4.37 21.86 10.83
CA LYS A 636 4.10 20.43 10.62
C LYS A 636 3.68 19.74 11.92
N VAL A 637 4.38 20.00 13.02
CA VAL A 637 4.05 19.44 14.34
C VAL A 637 2.67 19.88 14.81
N TYR A 638 2.31 21.15 14.65
CA TYR A 638 0.99 21.63 15.00
C TYR A 638 -0.13 20.99 14.17
N LEU A 639 0.10 20.70 12.89
CA LEU A 639 -0.85 19.93 12.07
C LEU A 639 -1.05 18.53 12.63
N ARG A 640 0.02 17.87 13.08
CA ARG A 640 -0.06 16.55 13.72
C ARG A 640 -0.79 16.55 15.06
N GLN A 641 -0.87 17.72 15.70
CA GLN A 641 -1.59 17.94 16.96
C GLN A 641 -2.98 18.54 16.76
N ASP A 642 -3.46 18.62 15.52
CA ASP A 642 -4.74 19.23 15.15
C ASP A 642 -4.89 20.72 15.57
N ARG A 643 -3.75 21.42 15.71
CA ARG A 643 -3.70 22.85 16.03
C ARG A 643 -3.62 23.69 14.76
N THR A 644 -4.61 23.52 13.87
CA THR A 644 -4.61 24.01 12.48
C THR A 644 -4.31 25.50 12.36
N GLN A 645 -4.92 26.37 13.19
CA GLN A 645 -4.68 27.82 13.11
C GLN A 645 -3.26 28.21 13.53
N ARG A 646 -2.67 27.52 14.50
CA ARG A 646 -1.26 27.74 14.89
C ARG A 646 -0.32 27.26 13.80
N ALA A 647 -0.65 26.13 13.16
CA ALA A 647 0.12 25.63 12.03
C ALA A 647 0.16 26.63 10.86
N ILE A 648 -0.99 27.18 10.46
CA ILE A 648 -1.06 28.22 9.42
C ILE A 648 -0.16 29.42 9.78
N ALA A 649 -0.18 29.89 11.03
CA ALA A 649 0.65 31.01 11.45
C ALA A 649 2.15 30.71 11.28
N MET A 650 2.61 29.53 11.73
CA MET A 650 4.02 29.13 11.61
C MET A 650 4.43 28.91 10.16
N LEU A 651 3.59 28.26 9.36
CA LEU A 651 3.87 27.97 7.96
C LEU A 651 3.92 29.26 7.11
N ARG A 652 3.08 30.24 7.39
CA ARG A 652 3.17 31.58 6.77
C ARG A 652 4.49 32.26 7.10
N GLN A 653 4.98 32.13 8.33
CA GLN A 653 6.30 32.67 8.71
C GLN A 653 7.42 31.93 7.99
N ALA A 654 7.37 30.60 7.89
CA ALA A 654 8.33 29.81 7.14
C ALA A 654 8.41 30.24 5.67
N VAL A 655 7.25 30.42 5.02
CA VAL A 655 7.15 30.95 3.66
C VAL A 655 7.75 32.36 3.56
N GLY A 656 7.51 33.23 4.54
CA GLY A 656 8.07 34.59 4.58
C GLY A 656 9.59 34.59 4.68
N PHE A 657 10.18 33.70 5.47
CA PHE A 657 11.63 33.62 5.67
C PHE A 657 12.34 32.84 4.54
N ALA A 658 11.69 31.87 3.93
CA ALA A 658 12.21 31.08 2.82
C ALA A 658 11.23 31.02 1.63
N PRO A 659 11.05 32.13 0.86
CA PRO A 659 10.02 32.18 -0.20
C PRO A 659 10.25 31.18 -1.35
N GLN A 660 11.46 30.66 -1.51
CA GLN A 660 11.80 29.68 -2.54
C GLN A 660 11.63 28.23 -2.09
N ASP A 661 11.33 28.01 -0.81
CA ASP A 661 11.09 26.67 -0.30
C ASP A 661 9.68 26.20 -0.65
N TRP A 662 9.62 25.23 -1.56
CA TRP A 662 8.35 24.64 -1.99
C TRP A 662 7.65 23.83 -0.89
N GLN A 663 8.43 23.26 0.03
CA GLN A 663 7.86 22.45 1.11
C GLN A 663 7.00 23.29 2.05
N SER A 664 7.47 24.48 2.41
CA SER A 664 6.70 25.44 3.21
C SER A 664 5.36 25.79 2.56
N GLN A 665 5.34 26.02 1.24
CA GLN A 665 4.13 26.28 0.48
C GLN A 665 3.20 25.05 0.45
N ASN A 666 3.76 23.86 0.22
CA ASN A 666 2.98 22.64 0.18
C ASN A 666 2.30 22.33 1.53
N TRP A 667 3.04 22.46 2.64
CA TRP A 667 2.47 22.27 3.97
C TRP A 667 1.47 23.36 4.36
N LEU A 668 1.66 24.59 3.88
CA LEU A 668 0.68 25.66 4.05
C LEU A 668 -0.63 25.34 3.30
N GLY A 669 -0.53 24.77 2.10
CA GLY A 669 -1.69 24.27 1.35
C GLY A 669 -2.46 23.20 2.12
N LEU A 670 -1.77 22.21 2.69
CA LEU A 670 -2.38 21.18 3.54
C LEU A 670 -3.05 21.77 4.78
N ALA A 671 -2.41 22.77 5.41
CA ALA A 671 -3.00 23.47 6.55
C ALA A 671 -4.29 24.23 6.15
N TYR A 672 -4.33 24.82 4.96
CA TYR A 672 -5.53 25.47 4.43
C TYR A 672 -6.65 24.47 4.10
N ILE A 673 -6.34 23.28 3.56
CA ILE A 673 -7.35 22.23 3.37
C ILE A 673 -7.99 21.88 4.70
N ARG A 674 -7.20 21.64 5.76
CA ARG A 674 -7.75 21.34 7.09
C ARG A 674 -8.55 22.50 7.72
N ALA A 675 -8.34 23.70 7.25
CA ALA A 675 -9.09 24.89 7.66
C ALA A 675 -10.28 25.19 6.74
N GLU A 676 -10.60 24.30 5.79
CA GLU A 676 -11.64 24.47 4.74
C GLU A 676 -11.44 25.74 3.89
N GLN A 677 -10.19 26.21 3.75
CA GLN A 677 -9.82 27.38 2.95
C GLN A 677 -9.30 26.92 1.58
N LEU A 678 -10.18 26.33 0.76
CA LEU A 678 -9.79 25.55 -0.41
C LEU A 678 -9.10 26.40 -1.50
N GLU A 679 -9.54 27.63 -1.75
CA GLU A 679 -8.90 28.50 -2.74
C GLU A 679 -7.48 28.94 -2.29
N ALA A 680 -7.31 29.24 -1.01
CA ALA A 680 -5.98 29.55 -0.48
C ALA A 680 -5.03 28.32 -0.53
N ALA A 681 -5.58 27.13 -0.38
CA ALA A 681 -4.84 25.88 -0.56
C ALA A 681 -4.37 25.72 -2.02
N ALA A 682 -5.25 25.99 -3.00
CA ALA A 682 -4.92 25.93 -4.42
C ALA A 682 -3.78 26.89 -4.77
N ASP A 683 -3.84 28.13 -4.30
CA ASP A 683 -2.78 29.11 -4.50
C ASP A 683 -1.43 28.65 -3.90
N ALA A 684 -1.47 28.10 -2.69
CA ALA A 684 -0.25 27.61 -2.02
C ALA A 684 0.37 26.42 -2.78
N PHE A 685 -0.42 25.45 -3.23
CA PHE A 685 0.08 24.31 -4.02
C PHE A 685 0.58 24.75 -5.41
N GLN A 686 -0.10 25.68 -6.09
CA GLN A 686 0.38 26.23 -7.35
C GLN A 686 1.74 26.93 -7.18
N GLN A 687 1.92 27.66 -6.09
CA GLN A 687 3.23 28.22 -5.78
C GLN A 687 4.28 27.13 -5.51
N ALA A 688 3.92 26.05 -4.83
CA ALA A 688 4.81 24.91 -4.65
C ALA A 688 5.23 24.27 -5.99
N THR A 689 4.30 24.09 -6.94
CA THR A 689 4.62 23.53 -8.27
C THR A 689 5.54 24.47 -9.08
N GLN A 690 5.37 25.77 -8.97
CA GLN A 690 6.26 26.75 -9.63
C GLN A 690 7.71 26.68 -9.11
N ARG A 691 7.90 26.41 -7.82
CA ARG A 691 9.21 26.33 -7.19
C ARG A 691 9.88 24.96 -7.34
N ALA A 692 9.07 23.92 -7.41
CA ALA A 692 9.53 22.54 -7.59
C ALA A 692 8.72 21.82 -8.69
N PRO A 693 8.85 22.25 -9.96
CA PRO A 693 8.11 21.65 -11.07
C PRO A 693 8.46 20.17 -11.31
N TRP A 694 9.55 19.69 -10.72
CA TRP A 694 10.00 18.30 -10.80
C TRP A 694 9.40 17.38 -9.70
N HIS A 695 8.71 17.96 -8.69
CA HIS A 695 8.24 17.18 -7.55
C HIS A 695 6.76 16.82 -7.71
N PRO A 696 6.37 15.51 -7.63
CA PRO A 696 4.99 15.09 -7.88
C PRO A 696 3.99 15.55 -6.81
N THR A 697 4.37 15.59 -5.53
CA THR A 697 3.46 15.81 -4.40
C THR A 697 2.57 17.05 -4.53
N PRO A 698 3.04 18.25 -4.89
CA PRO A 698 2.14 19.39 -5.07
C PRO A 698 1.12 19.20 -6.20
N HIS A 699 1.48 18.47 -7.26
CA HIS A 699 0.55 18.14 -8.34
C HIS A 699 -0.54 17.16 -7.89
N LEU A 700 -0.20 16.18 -7.03
CA LEU A 700 -1.16 15.28 -6.42
C LEU A 700 -2.19 16.05 -5.58
N HIS A 701 -1.71 16.96 -4.71
CA HIS A 701 -2.61 17.77 -3.90
C HIS A 701 -3.50 18.68 -4.74
N LEU A 702 -2.97 19.27 -5.82
CA LEU A 702 -3.77 20.07 -6.75
C LEU A 702 -4.82 19.22 -7.47
N SER A 703 -4.49 18.02 -7.92
CA SER A 703 -5.44 17.14 -8.59
C SER A 703 -6.64 16.85 -7.68
N ARG A 704 -6.38 16.39 -6.45
CA ARG A 704 -7.43 16.12 -5.45
C ARG A 704 -8.24 17.35 -5.09
N LEU A 705 -7.58 18.49 -4.88
CA LEU A 705 -8.25 19.74 -4.52
C LEU A 705 -9.13 20.25 -5.66
N PHE A 706 -8.66 20.16 -6.92
CA PHE A 706 -9.46 20.60 -8.07
C PHE A 706 -10.65 19.66 -8.35
N GLN A 707 -10.58 18.38 -7.99
CA GLN A 707 -11.76 17.50 -7.99
C GLN A 707 -12.82 18.01 -6.99
N ARG A 708 -12.41 18.29 -5.74
CA ARG A 708 -13.32 18.85 -4.72
C ARG A 708 -13.90 20.23 -5.10
N LEU A 709 -13.18 21.00 -5.92
CA LEU A 709 -13.64 22.29 -6.44
C LEU A 709 -14.42 22.17 -7.78
N GLU A 710 -14.73 20.96 -8.22
CA GLU A 710 -15.41 20.67 -9.50
C GLU A 710 -14.66 21.22 -10.74
N ARG A 711 -13.36 21.45 -10.61
CA ARG A 711 -12.46 21.97 -11.67
C ARG A 711 -11.81 20.83 -12.42
N HIS A 712 -12.59 19.96 -13.05
CA HIS A 712 -12.13 18.68 -13.63
C HIS A 712 -11.01 18.84 -14.65
N GLY A 713 -11.05 19.86 -15.51
CA GLY A 713 -9.99 20.11 -16.50
C GLY A 713 -8.63 20.43 -15.87
N ASP A 714 -8.60 21.19 -14.77
CA ASP A 714 -7.39 21.49 -14.01
C ASP A 714 -6.90 20.26 -13.22
N ALA A 715 -7.84 19.48 -12.69
CA ALA A 715 -7.56 18.22 -12.00
C ALA A 715 -6.86 17.22 -12.93
N ASP A 716 -7.35 17.05 -14.17
CA ASP A 716 -6.75 16.18 -15.17
C ASP A 716 -5.33 16.60 -15.56
N ILE A 717 -5.09 17.91 -15.68
CA ILE A 717 -3.74 18.43 -15.95
C ILE A 717 -2.80 18.11 -14.78
N ALA A 718 -3.23 18.37 -13.56
CA ALA A 718 -2.44 18.09 -12.37
C ALA A 718 -2.17 16.59 -12.22
N GLN A 719 -3.15 15.74 -12.49
CA GLN A 719 -3.01 14.29 -12.43
C GLN A 719 -2.02 13.76 -13.48
N ARG A 720 -2.08 14.24 -14.72
CA ARG A 720 -1.09 13.88 -15.73
C ARG A 720 0.33 14.29 -15.35
N ASN A 721 0.52 15.48 -14.79
CA ASN A 721 1.82 15.94 -14.31
C ASN A 721 2.32 15.05 -13.17
N PHE A 722 1.46 14.70 -12.22
CA PHE A 722 1.79 13.77 -11.15
C PHE A 722 2.23 12.42 -11.70
N ALA A 723 1.41 11.79 -12.56
CA ALA A 723 1.70 10.47 -13.14
C ALA A 723 3.02 10.43 -13.95
N GLN A 724 3.40 11.54 -14.55
CA GLN A 724 4.67 11.66 -15.27
C GLN A 724 5.88 11.80 -14.33
N LEU A 725 5.73 12.51 -13.20
CA LEU A 725 6.82 12.86 -12.29
C LEU A 725 7.04 11.79 -11.20
N GLU A 726 5.97 11.12 -10.77
CA GLU A 726 6.00 10.16 -9.67
C GLU A 726 7.00 9.02 -9.90
N PRO A 727 7.04 8.31 -11.04
CA PRO A 727 8.00 7.23 -11.25
C PRO A 727 9.46 7.69 -11.23
N ILE A 728 9.71 8.95 -11.60
CA ILE A 728 11.06 9.53 -11.55
C ILE A 728 11.44 9.81 -10.09
N GLN A 729 10.51 10.34 -9.31
CA GLN A 729 10.72 10.61 -7.88
C GLN A 729 10.93 9.31 -7.09
N ALA A 730 10.14 8.28 -7.36
CA ALA A 730 10.29 6.97 -6.74
C ALA A 730 11.69 6.37 -6.99
N ARG A 731 12.22 6.49 -8.23
CA ARG A 731 13.59 6.08 -8.54
C ARG A 731 14.64 6.89 -7.78
N VAL A 732 14.46 8.20 -7.65
CA VAL A 732 15.36 9.05 -6.86
C VAL A 732 15.39 8.57 -5.41
N GLU A 733 14.25 8.40 -4.78
CA GLU A 733 14.16 7.92 -3.39
C GLU A 733 14.75 6.51 -3.20
N GLN A 734 14.53 5.62 -4.16
CA GLN A 734 15.13 4.29 -4.17
C GLN A 734 16.67 4.37 -4.19
N PHE A 735 17.23 5.22 -5.06
CA PHE A 735 18.68 5.33 -5.17
C PHE A 735 19.29 6.14 -4.02
N GLU A 736 18.59 7.13 -3.47
CA GLU A 736 18.98 7.80 -2.23
C GLU A 736 19.13 6.79 -1.10
N ARG A 737 18.14 5.93 -0.88
CA ARG A 737 18.22 4.82 0.11
C ARG A 737 19.41 3.90 -0.16
N LYS A 738 19.60 3.47 -1.42
CA LYS A 738 20.74 2.60 -1.80
C LYS A 738 22.10 3.27 -1.55
N THR A 739 22.23 4.60 -1.66
CA THR A 739 23.48 5.27 -1.34
C THR A 739 23.72 5.40 0.16
N VAL A 740 22.67 5.34 0.97
CA VAL A 740 22.77 5.24 2.45
C VAL A 740 23.19 3.83 2.87
N ASP A 741 22.54 2.81 2.32
CA ASP A 741 22.81 1.41 2.66
C ASP A 741 24.19 0.96 2.15
N TYR A 742 24.63 1.47 1.01
CA TYR A 742 25.87 1.13 0.31
C TYR A 742 26.65 2.41 -0.09
N PRO A 743 27.25 3.13 0.89
CA PRO A 743 27.87 4.46 0.64
C PRO A 743 29.06 4.43 -0.31
N ASP A 744 29.69 3.28 -0.50
CA ASP A 744 30.80 3.07 -1.42
C ASP A 744 30.39 2.38 -2.74
N SER A 745 29.08 2.28 -2.99
CA SER A 745 28.58 1.73 -4.26
C SER A 745 28.66 2.77 -5.38
N VAL A 746 29.61 2.61 -6.24
CA VAL A 746 29.78 3.42 -7.47
C VAL A 746 28.51 3.44 -8.31
N ARG A 747 27.89 2.26 -8.46
CA ARG A 747 26.66 2.08 -9.25
C ARG A 747 25.50 2.88 -8.66
N SER A 748 25.30 2.83 -7.33
CA SER A 748 24.18 3.53 -6.68
C SER A 748 24.31 5.05 -6.84
N HIS A 749 25.51 5.61 -6.66
CA HIS A 749 25.75 7.03 -6.84
C HIS A 749 25.57 7.47 -8.32
N ALA A 750 26.00 6.67 -9.28
CA ALA A 750 25.82 7.00 -10.70
C ALA A 750 24.33 6.96 -11.10
N LEU A 751 23.58 5.95 -10.67
CA LEU A 751 22.15 5.84 -10.93
C LEU A 751 21.35 6.97 -10.27
N LEU A 752 21.72 7.35 -9.04
CA LEU A 752 21.14 8.51 -8.38
C LEU A 752 21.39 9.80 -9.17
N GLY A 753 22.62 9.98 -9.67
CA GLY A 753 22.95 11.12 -10.53
C GLY A 753 22.12 11.17 -11.80
N LEU A 754 21.91 10.02 -12.46
CA LEU A 754 21.06 9.92 -13.65
C LEU A 754 19.59 10.24 -13.34
N ALA A 755 19.06 9.73 -12.23
CA ALA A 755 17.69 10.00 -11.81
C ALA A 755 17.47 11.52 -11.52
N TYR A 756 18.43 12.18 -10.89
CA TYR A 756 18.38 13.63 -10.71
C TYR A 756 18.43 14.42 -12.04
N ILE A 757 19.14 13.91 -13.06
CA ILE A 757 19.14 14.51 -14.40
C ILE A 757 17.75 14.41 -15.03
N GLU A 758 17.09 13.29 -14.89
CA GLU A 758 15.70 13.10 -15.37
C GLU A 758 14.73 14.07 -14.70
N GLN A 759 14.92 14.33 -13.40
CA GLN A 759 14.16 15.36 -12.66
C GLN A 759 14.53 16.80 -13.06
N GLY A 760 15.62 17.01 -13.79
CA GLY A 760 16.09 18.35 -14.07
C GLY A 760 16.93 19.00 -12.96
N ARG A 761 17.41 18.25 -11.98
CA ARG A 761 18.14 18.73 -10.80
C ARG A 761 19.66 18.59 -10.97
N ASP A 762 20.26 19.52 -11.71
CA ASP A 762 21.68 19.42 -12.10
C ASP A 762 22.67 19.46 -10.92
N ARG A 763 22.38 20.22 -9.85
CA ARG A 763 23.30 20.30 -8.69
C ARG A 763 23.42 18.96 -7.94
N PRO A 764 22.32 18.33 -7.48
CA PRO A 764 22.38 17.00 -6.87
C PRO A 764 22.96 15.95 -7.83
N ALA A 765 22.61 16.01 -9.13
CA ALA A 765 23.16 15.11 -10.13
C ALA A 765 24.69 15.18 -10.19
N ALA A 766 25.25 16.39 -10.27
CA ALA A 766 26.70 16.61 -10.29
C ALA A 766 27.38 16.03 -9.04
N VAL A 767 26.83 16.27 -7.85
CA VAL A 767 27.39 15.76 -6.59
C VAL A 767 27.41 14.24 -6.60
N SER A 768 26.32 13.60 -6.98
CA SER A 768 26.20 12.13 -7.02
C SER A 768 27.15 11.51 -8.05
N LEU A 769 27.24 12.09 -9.27
CA LEU A 769 28.16 11.62 -10.32
C LEU A 769 29.63 11.84 -9.94
N GLN A 770 29.98 12.96 -9.31
CA GLN A 770 31.32 13.20 -8.79
C GLN A 770 31.70 12.20 -7.69
N ARG A 771 30.75 11.86 -6.81
CA ARG A 771 30.99 10.82 -5.80
C ARG A 771 31.24 9.46 -6.46
N ALA A 772 30.46 9.09 -7.48
CA ALA A 772 30.71 7.87 -8.24
C ALA A 772 32.11 7.85 -8.86
N LEU A 773 32.54 8.97 -9.51
CA LEU A 773 33.86 9.06 -10.11
C LEU A 773 35.02 9.17 -9.10
N ALA A 774 34.74 9.66 -7.90
CA ALA A 774 35.71 9.63 -6.80
C ALA A 774 35.95 8.22 -6.26
N LEU A 775 34.95 7.35 -6.34
CA LEU A 775 35.04 5.92 -5.96
C LEU A 775 35.66 5.08 -7.10
N ASP A 776 35.26 5.36 -8.35
CA ASP A 776 35.83 4.73 -9.55
C ASP A 776 35.85 5.73 -10.71
N SER A 777 37.03 6.26 -11.01
CA SER A 777 37.23 7.24 -12.09
C SER A 777 37.06 6.66 -13.50
N LEU A 778 36.99 5.33 -13.64
CA LEU A 778 36.82 4.62 -14.90
C LEU A 778 35.38 4.13 -15.13
N TYR A 779 34.45 4.49 -14.26
CA TYR A 779 33.05 4.03 -14.36
C TYR A 779 32.30 4.74 -15.50
N ALA A 780 32.15 4.06 -16.62
CA ALA A 780 31.56 4.60 -17.86
C ALA A 780 30.16 5.24 -17.66
N PRO A 781 29.20 4.63 -16.87
CA PRO A 781 27.90 5.25 -16.68
C PRO A 781 27.94 6.62 -15.99
N ALA A 782 28.91 6.89 -15.12
CA ALA A 782 29.05 8.21 -14.49
C ALA A 782 29.53 9.28 -15.49
N HIS A 783 30.45 8.94 -16.39
CA HIS A 783 30.84 9.84 -17.49
C HIS A 783 29.69 10.08 -18.45
N HIS A 784 28.89 9.07 -18.79
CA HIS A 784 27.67 9.24 -19.58
C HIS A 784 26.68 10.18 -18.88
N GLY A 785 26.45 10.03 -17.58
CA GLY A 785 25.62 10.92 -16.80
C GLY A 785 26.08 12.37 -16.87
N LEU A 786 27.39 12.64 -16.73
CA LEU A 786 27.94 13.99 -16.92
C LEU A 786 27.66 14.52 -18.33
N GLY A 787 27.80 13.67 -19.35
CA GLY A 787 27.49 14.03 -20.73
C GLY A 787 26.04 14.50 -20.91
N ARG A 788 25.08 13.73 -20.38
CA ARG A 788 23.65 14.09 -20.38
C ARG A 788 23.37 15.39 -19.63
N MET A 789 24.04 15.62 -18.49
CA MET A 789 23.92 16.86 -17.74
C MET A 789 24.43 18.07 -18.55
N PHE A 790 25.60 17.95 -19.21
CA PHE A 790 26.14 19.01 -20.05
C PHE A 790 25.26 19.29 -21.28
N GLN A 791 24.76 18.23 -21.93
CA GLN A 791 23.85 18.34 -23.07
C GLN A 791 22.58 19.11 -22.71
N ARG A 792 21.99 18.81 -21.55
CA ARG A 792 20.81 19.52 -21.04
C ARG A 792 21.05 21.00 -20.76
N ARG A 793 22.28 21.39 -20.40
CA ARG A 793 22.70 22.77 -20.22
C ARG A 793 23.07 23.49 -21.53
N GLY A 794 22.99 22.76 -22.65
CA GLY A 794 23.40 23.27 -23.96
C GLY A 794 24.91 23.29 -24.17
N ASP A 795 25.69 22.74 -23.25
CA ASP A 795 27.16 22.63 -23.36
C ASP A 795 27.54 21.37 -24.14
N VAL A 796 27.29 21.42 -25.45
CA VAL A 796 27.42 20.26 -26.33
C VAL A 796 28.89 19.81 -26.45
N GLU A 797 29.86 20.69 -26.34
CA GLU A 797 31.29 20.34 -26.43
C GLU A 797 31.74 19.50 -25.22
N ASN A 798 31.35 19.90 -23.99
CA ASN A 798 31.63 19.12 -22.79
C ASN A 798 30.82 17.82 -22.78
N ALA A 799 29.59 17.82 -23.31
CA ALA A 799 28.79 16.62 -23.46
C ALA A 799 29.50 15.58 -24.36
N ILE A 800 29.98 16.00 -25.52
CA ILE A 800 30.73 15.13 -26.43
C ILE A 800 31.96 14.53 -25.74
N ARG A 801 32.79 15.36 -25.06
CA ARG A 801 33.96 14.84 -24.34
C ARG A 801 33.61 13.78 -23.30
N ALA A 802 32.52 14.00 -22.58
CA ALA A 802 32.06 13.07 -21.57
C ALA A 802 31.50 11.75 -22.19
N PHE A 803 30.75 11.85 -23.29
CA PHE A 803 30.25 10.68 -24.02
C PHE A 803 31.38 9.92 -24.69
N GLU A 804 32.34 10.60 -25.33
CA GLU A 804 33.56 9.97 -25.88
C GLU A 804 34.32 9.19 -24.80
N ARG A 805 34.45 9.78 -23.59
CA ARG A 805 35.10 9.09 -22.47
C ARG A 805 34.32 7.86 -22.04
N ALA A 806 32.99 7.93 -21.92
CA ALA A 806 32.15 6.79 -21.61
C ALA A 806 32.28 5.66 -22.65
N CYS A 807 32.23 5.99 -23.94
CA CYS A 807 32.39 5.05 -25.05
C CYS A 807 33.82 4.47 -25.15
N ALA A 808 34.85 5.22 -24.74
CA ALA A 808 36.21 4.74 -24.68
C ALA A 808 36.42 3.71 -23.54
N LEU A 809 35.74 3.91 -22.42
CA LEU A 809 35.77 3.01 -21.26
C LEU A 809 34.94 1.74 -21.49
N ASP A 810 33.77 1.87 -22.13
CA ASP A 810 32.93 0.75 -22.54
C ASP A 810 32.46 0.95 -23.98
N ARG A 811 33.10 0.24 -24.92
CA ARG A 811 32.79 0.28 -26.35
C ARG A 811 31.41 -0.28 -26.72
N LYS A 812 30.78 -1.02 -25.77
CA LYS A 812 29.45 -1.60 -25.93
C LYS A 812 28.38 -0.81 -25.25
N PHE A 813 28.72 0.33 -24.64
CA PHE A 813 27.76 1.16 -23.92
C PHE A 813 26.79 1.85 -24.89
N PHE A 814 25.74 1.16 -25.21
CA PHE A 814 24.75 1.51 -26.22
C PHE A 814 24.19 2.93 -26.05
N SER A 815 23.70 3.27 -24.84
CA SER A 815 23.10 4.59 -24.58
C SER A 815 24.10 5.74 -24.79
N ALA A 816 25.38 5.53 -24.38
CA ALA A 816 26.41 6.54 -24.59
C ALA A 816 26.73 6.76 -26.08
N LEU A 817 26.69 5.69 -26.90
CA LEU A 817 26.87 5.80 -28.33
C LEU A 817 25.72 6.57 -28.98
N VAL A 818 24.47 6.28 -28.61
CA VAL A 818 23.31 6.99 -29.17
C VAL A 818 23.37 8.47 -28.84
N ASP A 819 23.64 8.83 -27.58
CA ASP A 819 23.73 10.22 -27.13
C ASP A 819 24.94 10.94 -27.78
N LEU A 820 26.07 10.27 -27.96
CA LEU A 820 27.24 10.79 -28.68
C LEU A 820 26.91 11.09 -30.15
N GLY A 821 26.22 10.18 -30.83
CA GLY A 821 25.74 10.35 -32.19
C GLY A 821 24.83 11.57 -32.34
N GLN A 822 23.91 11.74 -31.40
CA GLN A 822 23.00 12.87 -31.33
C GLN A 822 23.75 14.19 -31.08
N ALA A 823 24.73 14.18 -30.18
CA ALA A 823 25.55 15.35 -29.90
C ALA A 823 26.38 15.78 -31.11
N TYR A 824 26.99 14.83 -31.85
CA TYR A 824 27.65 15.12 -33.09
C TYR A 824 26.72 15.66 -34.17
N TYR A 825 25.48 15.13 -34.26
CA TYR A 825 24.46 15.62 -35.17
C TYR A 825 24.10 17.07 -34.88
N GLN A 826 23.95 17.44 -33.64
CA GLN A 826 23.62 18.80 -33.20
C GLN A 826 24.68 19.83 -33.65
N ILE A 827 25.96 19.47 -33.57
CA ILE A 827 27.05 20.34 -34.01
C ILE A 827 27.38 20.17 -35.52
N ARG A 828 26.50 19.52 -36.26
CA ARG A 828 26.61 19.27 -37.70
C ARG A 828 27.81 18.42 -38.12
N HIS A 829 28.40 17.63 -37.24
CA HIS A 829 29.45 16.69 -37.56
C HIS A 829 28.83 15.36 -38.04
N TYR A 830 28.06 15.43 -39.13
CA TYR A 830 27.21 14.33 -39.61
C TYR A 830 28.00 13.04 -39.89
N ARG A 831 29.20 13.14 -40.47
CA ARG A 831 30.05 11.95 -40.71
C ARG A 831 30.44 11.22 -39.44
N ARG A 832 30.71 11.95 -38.31
CA ARG A 832 30.99 11.32 -37.02
C ARG A 832 29.74 10.71 -36.42
N ALA A 833 28.61 11.38 -36.53
CA ALA A 833 27.32 10.83 -36.09
C ALA A 833 27.00 9.51 -36.81
N ILE A 834 27.16 9.48 -38.13
CA ILE A 834 26.98 8.27 -38.97
C ILE A 834 27.86 7.12 -38.46
N ALA A 835 29.16 7.38 -38.24
CA ALA A 835 30.07 6.33 -37.75
C ALA A 835 29.67 5.75 -36.40
N VAL A 836 29.24 6.63 -35.49
CA VAL A 836 28.79 6.21 -34.14
C VAL A 836 27.46 5.43 -34.21
N TYR A 837 26.49 5.89 -35.00
CA TYR A 837 25.22 5.17 -35.16
C TYR A 837 25.38 3.81 -35.84
N ARG A 838 26.27 3.70 -36.83
CA ARG A 838 26.61 2.41 -37.46
C ARG A 838 27.24 1.45 -36.44
N HIS A 839 28.09 1.97 -35.52
CA HIS A 839 28.63 1.16 -34.43
C HIS A 839 27.52 0.70 -33.45
N ALA A 840 26.62 1.59 -33.07
CA ALA A 840 25.49 1.27 -32.19
C ALA A 840 24.56 0.20 -32.81
N LEU A 841 24.29 0.26 -34.14
CA LEU A 841 23.52 -0.78 -34.86
C LEU A 841 24.15 -2.16 -34.77
N GLY A 842 25.49 -2.23 -34.85
CA GLY A 842 26.23 -3.48 -34.75
C GLY A 842 26.12 -4.18 -33.39
N LEU A 843 25.70 -3.46 -32.34
CA LEU A 843 25.54 -4.00 -30.96
C LEU A 843 24.15 -4.57 -30.70
N GLY A 844 23.19 -4.31 -31.56
CA GLY A 844 21.79 -4.78 -31.41
C GLY A 844 21.02 -3.97 -30.40
N GLY A 845 20.28 -3.08 -30.56
CA GLY A 845 19.42 -2.30 -29.66
C GLY A 845 18.08 -1.95 -30.32
N ASP A 846 17.44 -0.85 -29.96
CA ASP A 846 16.26 -0.34 -30.64
C ASP A 846 16.63 0.04 -32.10
N LYS A 847 16.47 -0.96 -32.99
CA LYS A 847 16.86 -0.80 -34.38
C LYS A 847 16.07 0.28 -35.10
N ALA A 848 14.80 0.48 -34.76
CA ALA A 848 13.97 1.49 -35.39
C ALA A 848 14.51 2.90 -35.10
N MET A 849 14.73 3.22 -33.85
CA MET A 849 15.24 4.54 -33.42
C MET A 849 16.62 4.83 -34.00
N ILE A 850 17.54 3.84 -33.98
CA ILE A 850 18.91 4.06 -34.50
C ILE A 850 18.89 4.25 -35.99
N HIS A 851 18.10 3.46 -36.75
CA HIS A 851 17.97 3.64 -38.20
C HIS A 851 17.39 5.02 -38.52
N THR A 852 16.40 5.50 -37.78
CA THR A 852 15.86 6.85 -37.95
C THR A 852 16.93 7.92 -37.75
N ASN A 853 17.71 7.84 -36.65
CA ASN A 853 18.78 8.79 -36.37
C ASN A 853 19.94 8.72 -37.38
N LEU A 854 20.32 7.52 -37.78
CA LEU A 854 21.33 7.31 -38.85
C LEU A 854 20.86 7.89 -40.16
N ALA A 855 19.60 7.63 -40.55
CA ALA A 855 19.04 8.13 -41.80
C ALA A 855 18.96 9.68 -41.82
N MET A 856 18.59 10.28 -40.66
CA MET A 856 18.65 11.73 -40.57
C MET A 856 20.07 12.27 -40.74
N ALA A 857 21.07 11.64 -40.13
CA ALA A 857 22.46 12.04 -40.25
C ALA A 857 22.98 11.89 -41.70
N LEU A 858 22.61 10.79 -42.39
CA LEU A 858 22.92 10.55 -43.80
C LEU A 858 22.25 11.60 -44.68
N ALA A 859 20.99 11.92 -44.48
CA ALA A 859 20.26 12.94 -45.22
C ALA A 859 20.95 14.31 -45.11
N MET A 860 21.35 14.69 -43.90
CA MET A 860 22.04 15.94 -43.64
C MET A 860 23.48 15.96 -44.15
N ALA A 861 24.11 14.78 -44.32
CA ALA A 861 25.41 14.64 -44.98
C ALA A 861 25.31 14.69 -46.50
N GLY A 862 24.09 14.67 -47.08
CA GLY A 862 23.80 14.64 -48.52
C GLY A 862 23.77 13.23 -49.12
N GLU A 863 23.85 12.20 -48.31
CA GLU A 863 23.84 10.78 -48.73
C GLU A 863 22.40 10.29 -48.89
N LEU A 864 21.63 10.94 -49.81
CA LEU A 864 20.16 10.80 -49.91
C LEU A 864 19.70 9.39 -50.25
N SER A 865 20.44 8.68 -51.08
CA SER A 865 20.11 7.30 -51.49
C SER A 865 20.17 6.35 -50.30
N GLU A 866 21.25 6.42 -49.50
CA GLU A 866 21.42 5.58 -48.32
C GLU A 866 20.44 6.01 -47.21
N ALA A 867 20.22 7.33 -47.02
CA ALA A 867 19.22 7.82 -46.11
C ALA A 867 17.82 7.25 -46.39
N SER A 868 17.41 7.24 -47.66
CA SER A 868 16.11 6.68 -48.08
C SER A 868 16.00 5.19 -47.80
N ALA A 869 17.05 4.42 -48.01
CA ALA A 869 17.10 2.99 -47.70
C ALA A 869 16.99 2.77 -46.18
N THR A 870 17.77 3.54 -45.39
CA THR A 870 17.84 3.40 -43.96
C THR A 870 16.52 3.82 -43.28
N PHE A 871 15.83 4.88 -43.78
CA PHE A 871 14.48 5.21 -43.31
C PHE A 871 13.47 4.07 -43.58
N ARG A 872 13.55 3.37 -44.73
CA ARG A 872 12.67 2.23 -44.98
C ARG A 872 12.93 1.10 -44.00
N GLU A 873 14.19 0.87 -43.62
CA GLU A 873 14.55 -0.11 -42.59
C GLU A 873 13.96 0.32 -41.21
N ALA A 874 14.06 1.60 -40.85
CA ALA A 874 13.43 2.13 -39.64
C ALA A 874 11.90 1.86 -39.60
N ILE A 875 11.22 2.17 -40.73
CA ILE A 875 9.77 1.95 -40.88
C ILE A 875 9.41 0.46 -40.86
N ALA A 876 10.29 -0.42 -41.41
CA ALA A 876 10.08 -1.86 -41.34
C ALA A 876 10.15 -2.39 -39.90
N HIS A 877 11.02 -1.81 -39.06
CA HIS A 877 11.10 -2.15 -37.64
C HIS A 877 9.99 -1.55 -36.81
N ASN A 878 9.55 -0.31 -37.13
CA ASN A 878 8.42 0.35 -36.47
C ASN A 878 7.51 1.02 -37.54
N PRO A 879 6.47 0.34 -38.01
CA PRO A 879 5.53 0.90 -38.99
C PRO A 879 4.77 2.15 -38.55
N HIS A 880 4.73 2.44 -37.27
CA HIS A 880 4.05 3.61 -36.71
C HIS A 880 4.98 4.81 -36.46
N ASP A 881 6.26 4.73 -36.79
CA ASP A 881 7.22 5.85 -36.62
C ASP A 881 6.97 6.96 -37.65
N THR A 882 6.17 7.95 -37.24
CA THR A 882 5.85 9.14 -38.05
C THR A 882 7.08 10.01 -38.35
N ASN A 883 8.10 10.02 -37.48
CA ASN A 883 9.35 10.75 -37.68
C ASN A 883 10.18 10.11 -38.81
N ALA A 884 10.30 8.77 -38.82
CA ALA A 884 10.99 8.06 -39.89
C ALA A 884 10.27 8.24 -41.23
N ARG A 885 8.95 8.23 -41.25
CA ARG A 885 8.15 8.49 -42.46
C ARG A 885 8.30 9.92 -42.95
N ASP A 886 8.29 10.91 -42.05
CA ASP A 886 8.48 12.32 -42.41
C ASP A 886 9.90 12.55 -42.99
N GLY A 887 10.92 11.97 -42.35
CA GLY A 887 12.29 12.00 -42.85
C GLY A 887 12.43 11.36 -44.26
N LEU A 888 11.80 10.20 -44.44
CA LEU A 888 11.75 9.53 -45.74
C LEU A 888 11.07 10.42 -46.80
N ALA A 889 9.92 11.00 -46.46
CA ALA A 889 9.19 11.86 -47.38
C ALA A 889 10.01 13.08 -47.81
N GLN A 890 10.72 13.72 -46.86
CA GLN A 890 11.62 14.86 -47.16
C GLN A 890 12.79 14.44 -48.09
N VAL A 891 13.41 13.30 -47.82
CA VAL A 891 14.49 12.76 -48.66
C VAL A 891 13.99 12.43 -50.07
N LEU A 892 12.83 11.80 -50.19
CA LEU A 892 12.22 11.49 -51.49
C LEU A 892 11.86 12.76 -52.27
N ALA A 893 11.26 13.75 -51.59
CA ALA A 893 10.94 15.05 -52.20
C ALA A 893 12.21 15.77 -52.71
N THR A 894 13.29 15.74 -51.91
CA THR A 894 14.57 16.36 -52.27
C THR A 894 15.24 15.63 -53.42
N SER A 895 15.06 14.31 -53.53
CA SER A 895 15.59 13.48 -54.58
C SER A 895 14.71 13.48 -55.85
N GLY A 896 13.59 14.21 -55.87
CA GLY A 896 12.66 14.34 -56.99
C GLY A 896 11.58 13.26 -57.09
N ASP A 897 11.54 12.32 -56.14
CA ASP A 897 10.45 11.32 -56.05
C ASP A 897 9.24 11.91 -55.27
N ARG A 898 8.54 12.80 -55.96
CA ARG A 898 7.35 13.45 -55.37
C ARG A 898 6.22 12.46 -55.07
N PRO A 899 5.89 11.50 -55.91
CA PRO A 899 4.86 10.51 -55.60
C PRO A 899 5.18 9.66 -54.38
N GLY A 900 6.42 9.23 -54.20
CA GLY A 900 6.87 8.51 -53.03
C GLY A 900 6.77 9.34 -51.76
N ALA A 901 7.11 10.64 -51.80
CA ALA A 901 6.95 11.54 -50.68
C ALA A 901 5.50 11.74 -50.27
N GLU A 902 4.60 11.98 -51.28
CA GLU A 902 3.16 12.11 -51.01
C GLU A 902 2.56 10.88 -50.34
N LEU A 903 3.00 9.69 -50.72
CA LEU A 903 2.55 8.45 -50.11
C LEU A 903 2.89 8.39 -48.64
N GLN A 904 4.11 8.79 -48.21
CA GLN A 904 4.52 8.82 -46.84
C GLN A 904 3.74 9.88 -46.04
N TRP A 905 3.52 11.08 -46.58
CA TRP A 905 2.74 12.10 -45.90
C TRP A 905 1.26 11.72 -45.74
N ARG A 906 0.67 11.00 -46.64
CA ARG A 906 -0.69 10.47 -46.48
C ARG A 906 -0.73 9.41 -45.38
N GLU A 907 0.28 8.57 -45.30
CA GLU A 907 0.35 7.55 -44.25
C GLU A 907 0.57 8.16 -42.87
N ILE A 908 1.35 9.25 -42.77
CA ILE A 908 1.43 10.03 -41.53
C ILE A 908 0.08 10.59 -41.13
N LEU A 909 -0.69 11.18 -42.05
CA LEU A 909 -2.02 11.70 -41.74
C LEU A 909 -3.06 10.62 -41.39
N ARG A 910 -2.81 9.37 -41.81
CA ARG A 910 -3.64 8.23 -41.39
C ARG A 910 -3.35 7.87 -39.93
N LEU A 911 -2.09 7.98 -39.51
CA LEU A 911 -1.63 7.69 -38.14
C LEU A 911 -1.87 8.87 -37.19
N GLU A 912 -1.58 10.07 -37.67
CA GLU A 912 -1.68 11.35 -36.94
C GLU A 912 -2.44 12.38 -37.80
N PRO A 913 -3.78 12.43 -37.77
CA PRO A 913 -4.57 13.32 -38.59
C PRO A 913 -4.20 14.81 -38.49
N ASP A 914 -3.66 15.23 -37.37
CA ASP A 914 -3.31 16.63 -37.08
C ASP A 914 -1.86 16.99 -37.38
N HIS A 915 -1.08 16.11 -38.00
CA HIS A 915 0.34 16.34 -38.27
C HIS A 915 0.54 17.53 -39.25
N ALA A 916 1.02 18.67 -38.72
CA ALA A 916 1.03 19.96 -39.42
C ALA A 916 1.83 19.94 -40.73
N ARG A 917 3.06 19.39 -40.69
CA ARG A 917 3.97 19.36 -41.87
C ARG A 917 3.41 18.52 -43.00
N ALA A 918 2.83 17.36 -42.70
CA ALA A 918 2.24 16.49 -43.72
C ALA A 918 1.02 17.15 -44.38
N ARG A 919 0.19 17.85 -43.63
CA ARG A 919 -0.92 18.65 -44.16
C ARG A 919 -0.43 19.77 -45.06
N GLU A 920 0.62 20.47 -44.68
CA GLU A 920 1.19 21.58 -45.48
C GLU A 920 1.85 21.06 -46.76
N ALA A 921 2.63 19.99 -46.68
CA ALA A 921 3.29 19.39 -47.82
C ALA A 921 2.32 18.88 -48.89
N LEU A 922 1.14 18.36 -48.48
CA LEU A 922 0.10 17.91 -49.39
C LEU A 922 -0.79 19.02 -49.97
N LYS A 923 -0.80 20.23 -49.32
CA LYS A 923 -1.52 21.42 -49.83
C LYS A 923 -0.75 22.16 -50.90
N ASN A 924 0.59 22.16 -50.84
CA ASN A 924 1.46 22.87 -51.78
C ASN A 924 1.74 22.01 -53.02
N LYS A 925 0.68 21.86 -53.85
CA LYS A 925 0.75 21.15 -55.18
C LYS A 925 1.52 21.95 -56.21
#